data_cffd7084e9d73d9982598ac951c2b1ee
#
_entry.id   cffd7084e9d73d9982598ac951c2b1ee
#
_cell.length_a   1.000
_cell.length_b   1.000
_cell.length_c   1.000
_cell.angle_alpha   90.00
_cell.angle_beta   90.00
_cell.angle_gamma   90.00
#
_symmetry.space_group_name_H-M   'P 1'
#
loop_
_entity.id
_entity.type
_entity.pdbx_description
1 polymer ?
#
loop_
_entity_poly.entity_id
_entity_poly.type
_entity_poly.pdbx_seq_one_letter_code
_entity_poly.pdbx_strand_id
1 'polypeptide(L)'
;MKTAAVAFYGAALVLLLAALKELLTGFEENRCSMTYMFEQPEYRRVVLPRRVSRLFPAYGLYLYGEGVYAQETRNLKLSGTPVLFLPGNAGSYKQARSLGSVALRKAENMEAGLHLNVFTVDFNEELVAFYGGSLLRQTHFLHECIKAVLRLYKNLKVPPRNVALVGHSMGGVVARALFTLPRFNPRLVSLIVTQASPHVAPVLALDPYLLEFYVAVRQKWSTQAQKLRNVTVLSVGGGYRDYQVRSGLTSLPCPPGDPNKLALVATAVPRTWLSTDHLSIVWCKELVLATVRALFDLVDPETRQLTDDPERKRAVLNHHFVRHPARTPQDAADPSVSMPDVPEAWSEVNTLRLSYRTPKEGQLKYFLFALSSRRRAYSHFYCRSSSLESSSWVLGCVRTAGSSCASAVDLSSGTELLPPYKVLVLSLSDLSSFTHLVVSASNLSGKQFTVECEWQREAAQTLSVSVPHLLSFGFSVGEVTVNSSGLLHQVQLLHFHQVYQAFRISVVSSCRGNADRLPSVYRLRVPWFREDSFTTASVPSASEISGMLHTSRPGNFSNVLLQLHTAPNCQYKVSIRTSFPKVLGQVLRFCGPMVPVYTAVTLLLACRGQLCSILRSGRAADMMQVVSAGLQPHQVLLPVYLLHVLLSCSCLQDISSVLGLPPEDTLPPTFPDGVEGAESHEEWPHLLSPLLYVLGAAVAFWGSALLRLLIRLVSLFLAPLHRPSVSRTSGTLSLQTQFLLGVCLYAAAWMFCGALAIFTSCLLHLYRVLRLQMTERSLGHMLNLAPNKRKVTANGAPEAEPQSGTSPRGGAPLLSEGALQEVRDDLQLHLSLMPLLILPVMLSAPSLIHWSRNLRFSTRLDPDPWWLHSVMLASVYLLLINATVSKLSISRLLPVISRLPLPLAVTMATFSSLHLYRLAYFLEAVLVPLAFCFIF
;
A
#
# COMPACT_ATOMS: atom_id res chain seq x y z
N MET A 1 -26.63 24.09 -16.80
CA MET A 1 -25.36 24.16 -16.08
C MET A 1 -24.50 25.24 -16.65
N LYS A 2 -23.83 26.03 -15.82
CA LYS A 2 -22.89 27.03 -16.32
C LYS A 2 -21.72 26.31 -16.97
N THR A 3 -21.38 26.60 -18.22
CA THR A 3 -20.27 25.97 -18.97
C THR A 3 -18.94 25.98 -18.19
N ALA A 4 -18.70 27.06 -17.44
CA ALA A 4 -17.52 27.20 -16.58
C ALA A 4 -17.41 26.11 -15.51
N ALA A 5 -18.51 25.67 -14.87
CA ALA A 5 -18.47 24.60 -13.88
C ALA A 5 -18.11 23.25 -14.52
N VAL A 6 -18.68 22.94 -15.68
CA VAL A 6 -18.34 21.72 -16.42
C VAL A 6 -16.88 21.70 -16.83
N ALA A 7 -16.36 22.82 -17.32
CA ALA A 7 -14.95 22.96 -17.72
C ALA A 7 -14.02 22.78 -16.51
N PHE A 8 -14.32 23.44 -15.39
CA PHE A 8 -13.51 23.32 -14.14
C PHE A 8 -13.48 21.90 -13.61
N TYR A 9 -14.64 21.27 -13.39
CA TYR A 9 -14.70 19.89 -12.88
C TYR A 9 -14.21 18.87 -13.91
N GLY A 10 -14.31 19.19 -15.22
CA GLY A 10 -13.68 18.41 -16.28
C GLY A 10 -12.16 18.43 -16.19
N ALA A 11 -11.55 19.59 -16.00
CA ALA A 11 -10.10 19.72 -15.79
C ALA A 11 -9.65 18.99 -14.52
N ALA A 12 -10.40 19.11 -13.41
CA ALA A 12 -10.12 18.40 -12.17
C ALA A 12 -10.22 16.87 -12.33
N LEU A 13 -11.19 16.38 -13.10
CA LEU A 13 -11.30 14.95 -13.42
C LEU A 13 -10.12 14.46 -14.26
N VAL A 14 -9.70 15.22 -15.26
CA VAL A 14 -8.51 14.89 -16.07
C VAL A 14 -7.27 14.83 -15.18
N LEU A 15 -7.12 15.75 -14.24
CA LEU A 15 -6.02 15.75 -13.28
C LEU A 15 -6.05 14.48 -12.39
N LEU A 16 -7.22 14.10 -11.88
CA LEU A 16 -7.40 12.87 -11.10
C LEU A 16 -7.08 11.62 -11.92
N LEU A 17 -7.56 11.55 -13.16
CA LEU A 17 -7.29 10.42 -14.06
C LEU A 17 -5.81 10.35 -14.45
N ALA A 18 -5.14 11.48 -14.62
CA ALA A 18 -3.69 11.55 -14.86
C ALA A 18 -2.91 11.03 -13.64
N ALA A 19 -3.29 11.44 -12.42
CA ALA A 19 -2.71 10.95 -11.18
C ALA A 19 -2.92 9.44 -10.99
N LEU A 20 -4.13 8.96 -11.29
CA LEU A 20 -4.49 7.55 -11.21
C LEU A 20 -3.74 6.72 -12.27
N LYS A 21 -3.63 7.22 -13.50
CA LYS A 21 -2.83 6.58 -14.54
C LYS A 21 -1.37 6.46 -14.11
N GLU A 22 -0.78 7.53 -13.58
CA GLU A 22 0.60 7.50 -13.10
C GLU A 22 0.77 6.52 -11.95
N LEU A 23 -0.17 6.48 -10.99
CA LEU A 23 -0.16 5.53 -9.88
C LEU A 23 -0.23 4.06 -10.36
N LEU A 24 -1.03 3.75 -11.37
CA LEU A 24 -1.27 2.37 -11.81
C LEU A 24 -0.29 1.91 -12.89
N THR A 25 0.21 2.79 -13.74
CA THR A 25 0.97 2.43 -14.94
C THR A 25 2.27 3.23 -15.13
N GLY A 26 2.48 4.33 -14.42
CA GLY A 26 3.61 5.24 -14.61
C GLY A 26 4.93 4.76 -14.03
N PHE A 27 4.96 3.60 -13.37
CA PHE A 27 6.15 3.03 -12.79
C PHE A 27 6.86 2.06 -13.75
N GLU A 28 8.06 1.66 -13.39
CA GLU A 28 8.89 0.75 -14.16
C GLU A 28 8.13 -0.51 -14.62
N GLU A 29 8.52 -1.06 -15.77
CA GLU A 29 7.99 -2.34 -16.24
C GLU A 29 8.29 -3.47 -15.25
N ASN A 30 7.44 -4.50 -15.23
CA ASN A 30 7.71 -5.67 -14.41
C ASN A 30 8.85 -6.48 -15.03
N ARG A 31 10.03 -6.37 -14.43
CA ARG A 31 11.24 -7.06 -14.88
C ARG A 31 11.48 -8.37 -14.12
N CYS A 32 10.58 -8.77 -13.22
CA CYS A 32 10.69 -10.05 -12.53
C CYS A 32 10.61 -11.20 -13.51
N SER A 33 11.58 -12.09 -13.47
CA SER A 33 11.47 -13.39 -14.15
C SER A 33 10.42 -14.24 -13.45
N MET A 34 9.57 -14.91 -14.22
CA MET A 34 8.56 -15.78 -13.64
C MET A 34 9.18 -17.11 -13.16
N THR A 35 8.72 -17.59 -12.01
CA THR A 35 8.98 -18.96 -11.59
C THR A 35 7.99 -19.91 -12.28
N TYR A 36 8.51 -20.98 -12.85
CA TYR A 36 7.70 -22.04 -13.45
C TYR A 36 7.75 -23.29 -12.60
N MET A 37 6.63 -23.98 -12.49
CA MET A 37 6.58 -25.30 -11.88
C MET A 37 7.22 -26.31 -12.82
N PHE A 38 8.04 -27.20 -12.28
CA PHE A 38 8.75 -28.18 -13.08
C PHE A 38 7.87 -29.37 -13.36
N GLU A 39 7.01 -29.71 -12.42
CA GLU A 39 6.02 -30.77 -12.52
C GLU A 39 4.66 -30.26 -12.04
N GLN A 40 3.63 -31.10 -12.18
CA GLN A 40 2.28 -30.72 -11.77
C GLN A 40 2.23 -30.50 -10.25
N PRO A 41 1.80 -29.30 -9.78
CA PRO A 41 1.72 -29.03 -8.33
C PRO A 41 0.59 -29.81 -7.67
N GLU A 42 0.90 -30.49 -6.58
CA GLU A 42 -0.07 -31.16 -5.72
C GLU A 42 -0.18 -30.46 -4.36
N TYR A 43 -1.39 -30.42 -3.84
CA TYR A 43 -1.70 -29.85 -2.53
C TYR A 43 -2.35 -30.90 -1.65
N ARG A 44 -1.56 -31.56 -0.79
CA ARG A 44 -2.04 -32.61 0.10
C ARG A 44 -2.68 -32.02 1.34
N ARG A 45 -3.98 -32.23 1.53
CA ARG A 45 -4.69 -31.75 2.71
C ARG A 45 -4.18 -32.43 3.99
N VAL A 46 -3.83 -31.65 4.99
CA VAL A 46 -3.47 -32.11 6.32
C VAL A 46 -4.75 -32.22 7.16
N VAL A 47 -4.98 -33.40 7.75
CA VAL A 47 -6.15 -33.64 8.59
C VAL A 47 -5.97 -32.95 9.94
N LEU A 48 -6.84 -32.01 10.23
CA LEU A 48 -6.87 -31.30 11.51
C LEU A 48 -7.77 -32.04 12.53
N PRO A 49 -7.54 -31.85 13.84
CA PRO A 49 -8.40 -32.41 14.88
C PRO A 49 -9.88 -31.99 14.64
N ARG A 50 -10.82 -32.92 14.91
CA ARG A 50 -12.28 -32.68 14.68
C ARG A 50 -12.78 -31.39 15.32
N ARG A 51 -12.25 -31.01 16.50
CA ARG A 51 -12.61 -29.76 17.17
C ARG A 51 -12.20 -28.54 16.31
N VAL A 52 -11.00 -28.55 15.76
CA VAL A 52 -10.48 -27.45 14.92
C VAL A 52 -11.27 -27.36 13.62
N SER A 53 -11.53 -28.47 12.94
CA SER A 53 -12.34 -28.52 11.72
C SER A 53 -13.78 -28.04 11.91
N ARG A 54 -14.36 -28.24 13.12
CA ARG A 54 -15.68 -27.69 13.43
C ARG A 54 -15.68 -26.20 13.74
N LEU A 55 -14.62 -25.68 14.38
CA LEU A 55 -14.49 -24.25 14.69
C LEU A 55 -14.16 -23.44 13.44
N PHE A 56 -13.43 -24.02 12.50
CA PHE A 56 -12.94 -23.36 11.28
C PHE A 56 -13.30 -24.15 10.02
N PRO A 57 -14.60 -24.35 9.73
CA PRO A 57 -15.02 -25.23 8.64
C PRO A 57 -14.62 -24.72 7.24
N ALA A 58 -14.42 -23.41 7.09
CA ALA A 58 -14.02 -22.76 5.85
C ALA A 58 -12.51 -22.83 5.56
N TYR A 59 -11.69 -23.14 6.57
CA TYR A 59 -10.24 -23.05 6.46
C TYR A 59 -9.58 -24.41 6.26
N GLY A 60 -8.37 -24.41 5.71
CA GLY A 60 -7.60 -25.62 5.41
C GLY A 60 -6.10 -25.47 5.62
N LEU A 61 -5.43 -26.61 5.78
CA LEU A 61 -3.97 -26.70 5.80
C LEU A 61 -3.53 -27.73 4.76
N TYR A 62 -2.54 -27.38 3.95
CA TYR A 62 -2.06 -28.23 2.87
C TYR A 62 -0.53 -28.32 2.88
N LEU A 63 -0.01 -29.48 2.49
CA LEU A 63 1.39 -29.67 2.12
C LEU A 63 1.51 -29.53 0.60
N TYR A 64 2.48 -28.72 0.16
CA TYR A 64 2.84 -28.58 -1.24
C TYR A 64 3.80 -29.68 -1.67
N GLY A 65 3.61 -30.24 -2.89
CA GLY A 65 4.50 -31.21 -3.49
C GLY A 65 4.43 -31.20 -5.02
N GLU A 66 5.46 -31.75 -5.65
CA GLU A 66 5.55 -32.02 -7.08
C GLU A 66 6.13 -33.44 -7.29
N GLY A 67 5.75 -34.10 -8.37
CA GLY A 67 6.33 -35.36 -8.85
C GLY A 67 6.55 -36.44 -7.81
N VAL A 68 7.77 -36.97 -7.74
CA VAL A 68 8.15 -38.06 -6.81
C VAL A 68 7.95 -37.64 -5.34
N TYR A 69 8.35 -36.44 -4.99
CA TYR A 69 8.15 -35.94 -3.62
C TYR A 69 6.67 -35.94 -3.20
N ALA A 70 5.75 -35.55 -4.08
CA ALA A 70 4.33 -35.58 -3.80
C ALA A 70 3.81 -37.02 -3.59
N GLN A 71 4.37 -38.01 -4.32
CA GLN A 71 4.03 -39.40 -4.15
C GLN A 71 4.53 -39.97 -2.82
N GLU A 72 5.79 -39.73 -2.45
CA GLU A 72 6.41 -40.21 -1.23
C GLU A 72 5.73 -39.62 0.02
N THR A 73 5.31 -38.35 -0.07
CA THR A 73 4.67 -37.65 1.06
C THR A 73 3.16 -37.83 1.15
N ARG A 74 2.54 -38.68 0.32
CA ARG A 74 1.10 -38.97 0.33
C ARG A 74 0.56 -39.33 1.72
N ASN A 75 1.35 -40.08 2.51
CA ASN A 75 0.99 -40.52 3.85
C ASN A 75 1.44 -39.54 4.94
N LEU A 76 1.90 -38.34 4.59
CA LEU A 76 2.38 -37.31 5.51
C LEU A 76 3.50 -37.80 6.46
N LYS A 77 4.31 -38.77 6.02
CA LYS A 77 5.56 -39.15 6.69
C LYS A 77 6.65 -38.18 6.21
N LEU A 78 7.04 -37.25 7.06
CA LEU A 78 7.91 -36.15 6.69
C LEU A 78 9.22 -36.15 7.48
N SER A 79 10.29 -35.72 6.85
CA SER A 79 11.63 -35.66 7.46
C SER A 79 12.32 -34.30 7.29
N GLY A 80 11.81 -33.40 6.49
CA GLY A 80 12.42 -32.10 6.22
C GLY A 80 12.07 -31.02 7.26
N THR A 81 12.56 -29.81 7.02
CA THR A 81 12.29 -28.63 7.87
C THR A 81 10.96 -27.98 7.49
N PRO A 82 10.04 -27.74 8.44
CA PRO A 82 8.75 -27.17 8.14
C PRO A 82 8.81 -25.66 7.87
N VAL A 83 8.24 -25.23 6.74
CA VAL A 83 8.00 -23.85 6.36
C VAL A 83 6.51 -23.66 6.09
N LEU A 84 5.86 -22.68 6.66
CA LEU A 84 4.44 -22.43 6.51
C LEU A 84 4.18 -21.11 5.79
N PHE A 85 3.56 -21.19 4.63
CA PHE A 85 3.16 -20.03 3.83
C PHE A 85 1.75 -19.55 4.21
N LEU A 86 1.61 -18.22 4.33
CA LEU A 86 0.36 -17.55 4.70
C LEU A 86 -0.05 -16.61 3.57
N PRO A 87 -1.18 -16.86 2.90
CA PRO A 87 -1.69 -15.97 1.87
C PRO A 87 -2.24 -14.67 2.47
N GLY A 88 -2.33 -13.64 1.66
CA GLY A 88 -2.83 -12.33 2.04
C GLY A 88 -4.33 -12.14 1.84
N ASN A 89 -4.73 -10.86 1.63
CA ASN A 89 -6.09 -10.46 1.33
C ASN A 89 -6.58 -11.12 0.03
N ALA A 90 -7.71 -11.81 0.08
CA ALA A 90 -8.25 -12.61 -1.04
C ALA A 90 -7.24 -13.61 -1.63
N GLY A 91 -6.18 -13.94 -0.88
CA GLY A 91 -5.10 -14.79 -1.35
C GLY A 91 -5.44 -16.27 -1.28
N SER A 92 -5.04 -17.01 -2.31
CA SER A 92 -5.20 -18.47 -2.36
C SER A 92 -4.00 -19.17 -1.73
N TYR A 93 -4.23 -20.32 -1.09
CA TYR A 93 -3.18 -21.24 -0.62
C TYR A 93 -2.22 -21.67 -1.75
N LYS A 94 -2.67 -21.60 -3.02
CA LYS A 94 -1.86 -21.92 -4.19
C LYS A 94 -0.72 -20.94 -4.45
N GLN A 95 -0.70 -19.77 -3.80
CA GLN A 95 0.40 -18.81 -3.91
C GLN A 95 1.75 -19.36 -3.39
N ALA A 96 1.72 -20.40 -2.55
CA ALA A 96 2.93 -21.08 -2.07
C ALA A 96 3.75 -21.79 -3.17
N ARG A 97 3.18 -21.99 -4.36
CA ARG A 97 3.77 -22.81 -5.44
C ARG A 97 5.19 -22.38 -5.85
N SER A 98 5.44 -21.08 -6.00
CA SER A 98 6.77 -20.60 -6.40
C SER A 98 7.83 -20.89 -5.33
N LEU A 99 7.51 -20.63 -4.07
CA LEU A 99 8.37 -20.96 -2.94
C LEU A 99 8.62 -22.46 -2.84
N GLY A 100 7.56 -23.26 -2.95
CA GLY A 100 7.60 -24.72 -2.86
C GLY A 100 8.39 -25.37 -3.99
N SER A 101 8.11 -24.99 -5.24
CA SER A 101 8.81 -25.53 -6.42
C SER A 101 10.30 -25.24 -6.39
N VAL A 102 10.69 -23.99 -6.11
CA VAL A 102 12.11 -23.62 -6.01
C VAL A 102 12.78 -24.32 -4.84
N ALA A 103 12.09 -24.54 -3.70
CA ALA A 103 12.62 -25.27 -2.57
C ALA A 103 12.89 -26.74 -2.89
N LEU A 104 11.98 -27.42 -3.61
CA LEU A 104 12.16 -28.80 -4.07
C LEU A 104 13.36 -28.92 -5.00
N ARG A 105 13.46 -28.05 -6.01
CA ARG A 105 14.62 -28.02 -6.93
C ARG A 105 15.94 -27.73 -6.25
N LYS A 106 15.95 -26.85 -5.24
CA LYS A 106 17.16 -26.61 -4.44
C LYS A 106 17.56 -27.87 -3.68
N ALA A 107 16.59 -28.62 -3.12
CA ALA A 107 16.82 -29.84 -2.36
C ALA A 107 17.46 -30.96 -3.21
N GLU A 108 17.06 -31.10 -4.48
CA GLU A 108 17.63 -32.09 -5.42
C GLU A 108 19.15 -31.91 -5.61
N ASN A 109 19.65 -30.68 -5.47
CA ASN A 109 21.07 -30.35 -5.62
C ASN A 109 21.82 -30.26 -4.29
N MET A 110 21.18 -30.63 -3.17
CA MET A 110 21.81 -30.59 -1.85
C MET A 110 22.30 -31.96 -1.43
N GLU A 111 23.55 -31.99 -0.97
CA GLU A 111 24.11 -33.18 -0.34
C GLU A 111 23.37 -33.50 0.98
N ALA A 112 23.40 -34.74 1.43
CA ALA A 112 22.79 -35.20 2.66
C ALA A 112 21.24 -35.17 2.74
N GLY A 113 20.53 -35.02 1.63
CA GLY A 113 19.06 -35.09 1.58
C GLY A 113 18.35 -34.01 2.39
N LEU A 114 18.97 -32.83 2.51
CA LEU A 114 18.37 -31.68 3.17
C LEU A 114 17.25 -31.10 2.32
N HIS A 115 16.04 -30.97 2.89
CA HIS A 115 14.89 -30.42 2.18
C HIS A 115 13.94 -29.65 3.10
N LEU A 116 13.14 -28.76 2.49
CA LEU A 116 12.10 -28.02 3.17
C LEU A 116 10.73 -28.62 2.86
N ASN A 117 9.90 -28.79 3.87
CA ASN A 117 8.50 -29.15 3.67
C ASN A 117 7.66 -27.86 3.71
N VAL A 118 7.17 -27.44 2.53
CA VAL A 118 6.41 -26.20 2.39
C VAL A 118 4.92 -26.48 2.59
N PHE A 119 4.40 -26.03 3.71
CA PHE A 119 2.97 -26.02 4.00
C PHE A 119 2.34 -24.71 3.61
N THR A 120 1.04 -24.71 3.39
CA THR A 120 0.28 -23.50 3.11
C THR A 120 -1.09 -23.53 3.77
N VAL A 121 -1.54 -22.38 4.24
CA VAL A 121 -2.86 -22.21 4.86
C VAL A 121 -3.85 -21.72 3.82
N ASP A 122 -5.07 -22.23 3.89
CA ASP A 122 -6.22 -21.71 3.16
C ASP A 122 -7.11 -20.93 4.13
N PHE A 123 -7.25 -19.63 3.89
CA PHE A 123 -8.14 -18.74 4.61
C PHE A 123 -9.42 -18.43 3.84
N ASN A 124 -9.82 -19.30 2.90
CA ASN A 124 -11.03 -19.16 2.09
C ASN A 124 -11.08 -17.86 1.27
N GLU A 125 -9.91 -17.33 0.89
CA GLU A 125 -9.77 -16.10 0.10
C GLU A 125 -10.53 -14.90 0.68
N GLU A 126 -10.56 -14.75 1.99
CA GLU A 126 -11.28 -13.68 2.70
C GLU A 126 -10.67 -12.30 2.45
N LEU A 127 -11.52 -11.25 2.40
CA LEU A 127 -11.15 -9.85 2.15
C LEU A 127 -10.69 -9.14 3.43
N VAL A 128 -9.70 -9.69 4.11
CA VAL A 128 -9.25 -9.24 5.44
C VAL A 128 -8.54 -7.88 5.47
N ALA A 129 -8.13 -7.34 4.33
CA ALA A 129 -7.61 -5.97 4.26
C ALA A 129 -8.72 -4.90 4.34
N PHE A 130 -9.99 -5.30 4.15
CA PHE A 130 -11.14 -4.41 4.13
C PHE A 130 -12.19 -4.76 5.19
N TYR A 131 -12.10 -5.96 5.77
CA TYR A 131 -12.96 -6.43 6.85
C TYR A 131 -12.11 -7.10 7.94
N GLY A 132 -11.99 -6.43 9.10
CA GLY A 132 -11.10 -6.86 10.19
C GLY A 132 -11.62 -8.01 11.04
N GLY A 133 -12.92 -8.30 10.98
CA GLY A 133 -13.57 -9.29 11.87
C GLY A 133 -13.00 -10.71 11.77
N SER A 134 -12.45 -11.12 10.64
CA SER A 134 -11.86 -12.44 10.46
C SER A 134 -10.40 -12.57 10.93
N LEU A 135 -9.68 -11.47 11.15
CA LEU A 135 -8.22 -11.49 11.39
C LEU A 135 -7.86 -12.27 12.66
N LEU A 136 -8.57 -12.05 13.75
CA LEU A 136 -8.36 -12.78 14.99
C LEU A 136 -8.65 -14.28 14.82
N ARG A 137 -9.70 -14.61 14.08
CA ARG A 137 -10.08 -16.00 13.74
C ARG A 137 -9.01 -16.69 12.91
N GLN A 138 -8.44 -16.00 11.89
CA GLN A 138 -7.31 -16.50 11.11
C GLN A 138 -6.07 -16.69 11.99
N THR A 139 -5.80 -15.80 12.94
CA THR A 139 -4.68 -15.92 13.88
C THR A 139 -4.82 -17.15 14.78
N HIS A 140 -6.01 -17.42 15.32
CA HIS A 140 -6.30 -18.63 16.10
C HIS A 140 -6.12 -19.91 15.26
N PHE A 141 -6.63 -19.90 14.03
CA PHE A 141 -6.48 -21.02 13.12
C PHE A 141 -5.01 -21.29 12.78
N LEU A 142 -4.23 -20.25 12.52
CA LEU A 142 -2.79 -20.36 12.28
C LEU A 142 -2.06 -21.02 13.45
N HIS A 143 -2.40 -20.68 14.69
CA HIS A 143 -1.84 -21.33 15.88
C HIS A 143 -2.14 -22.84 15.89
N GLU A 144 -3.36 -23.26 15.56
CA GLU A 144 -3.71 -24.67 15.44
C GLU A 144 -3.00 -25.36 14.25
N CYS A 145 -2.77 -24.66 13.14
CA CYS A 145 -1.98 -25.16 12.02
C CYS A 145 -0.53 -25.45 12.42
N ILE A 146 0.14 -24.54 13.14
CA ILE A 146 1.52 -24.73 13.62
C ILE A 146 1.60 -25.98 14.50
N LYS A 147 0.66 -26.16 15.43
CA LYS A 147 0.59 -27.39 16.26
C LYS A 147 0.37 -28.64 15.40
N ALA A 148 -0.48 -28.56 14.38
CA ALA A 148 -0.75 -29.70 13.50
C ALA A 148 0.48 -30.07 12.69
N VAL A 149 1.18 -29.09 12.13
CA VAL A 149 2.44 -29.30 11.40
C VAL A 149 3.47 -29.98 12.29
N LEU A 150 3.76 -29.46 13.48
CA LEU A 150 4.76 -30.04 14.37
C LEU A 150 4.40 -31.46 14.84
N ARG A 151 3.11 -31.81 14.94
CA ARG A 151 2.67 -33.16 15.26
C ARG A 151 3.02 -34.18 14.18
N LEU A 152 3.13 -33.80 12.91
CA LEU A 152 3.52 -34.72 11.81
C LEU A 152 4.93 -35.27 11.98
N TYR A 153 5.78 -34.58 12.73
CA TYR A 153 7.19 -34.96 12.95
C TYR A 153 7.45 -35.70 14.25
N LYS A 154 6.42 -36.06 15.04
CA LYS A 154 6.60 -36.65 16.36
C LYS A 154 7.45 -37.91 16.38
N ASN A 155 7.44 -38.69 15.29
CA ASN A 155 8.10 -39.98 15.20
C ASN A 155 9.58 -39.86 14.74
N LEU A 156 10.08 -38.66 14.51
CA LEU A 156 11.48 -38.47 14.17
C LEU A 156 12.36 -38.57 15.44
N LYS A 157 13.60 -39.02 15.28
CA LYS A 157 14.58 -39.01 16.36
C LYS A 157 14.82 -37.64 16.96
N VAL A 158 14.85 -36.61 16.06
CA VAL A 158 14.99 -35.18 16.42
C VAL A 158 13.84 -34.40 15.74
N PRO A 159 12.69 -34.24 16.40
CA PRO A 159 11.56 -33.53 15.81
C PRO A 159 11.82 -32.01 15.79
N PRO A 160 11.36 -31.26 14.77
CA PRO A 160 11.46 -29.83 14.72
C PRO A 160 10.67 -29.17 15.86
N ARG A 161 11.29 -28.17 16.49
CA ARG A 161 10.69 -27.42 17.61
C ARG A 161 9.93 -26.19 17.20
N ASN A 162 10.25 -25.67 16.02
CA ASN A 162 9.66 -24.43 15.47
C ASN A 162 9.38 -24.56 13.98
N VAL A 163 8.63 -23.59 13.46
CA VAL A 163 8.24 -23.47 12.06
C VAL A 163 8.67 -22.09 11.57
N ALA A 164 9.27 -22.00 10.36
CA ALA A 164 9.44 -20.71 9.68
C ALA A 164 8.11 -20.29 9.04
N LEU A 165 7.74 -19.03 9.21
CA LEU A 165 6.57 -18.46 8.56
C LEU A 165 6.98 -17.58 7.39
N VAL A 166 6.30 -17.73 6.25
CA VAL A 166 6.44 -16.84 5.09
C VAL A 166 5.05 -16.27 4.80
N GLY A 167 4.86 -14.97 5.04
CA GLY A 167 3.55 -14.33 4.92
C GLY A 167 3.52 -13.31 3.81
N HIS A 168 2.51 -13.37 2.94
CA HIS A 168 2.23 -12.37 1.92
C HIS A 168 1.14 -11.40 2.40
N SER A 169 1.33 -10.10 2.20
CA SER A 169 0.32 -9.08 2.47
C SER A 169 -0.23 -9.22 3.91
N MET A 170 -1.55 -9.33 4.08
CA MET A 170 -2.18 -9.52 5.39
C MET A 170 -1.72 -10.81 6.12
N GLY A 171 -1.26 -11.83 5.39
CA GLY A 171 -0.70 -13.04 5.98
C GLY A 171 0.52 -12.78 6.87
N GLY A 172 1.36 -11.80 6.51
CA GLY A 172 2.48 -11.37 7.36
C GLY A 172 2.03 -10.63 8.63
N VAL A 173 0.92 -9.88 8.56
CA VAL A 173 0.33 -9.23 9.75
C VAL A 173 -0.27 -10.28 10.69
N VAL A 174 -0.98 -11.28 10.15
CA VAL A 174 -1.52 -12.43 10.91
C VAL A 174 -0.38 -13.24 11.56
N ALA A 175 0.76 -13.43 10.88
CA ALA A 175 1.93 -14.07 11.47
C ALA A 175 2.44 -13.34 12.71
N ARG A 176 2.52 -12.01 12.68
CA ARG A 176 2.89 -11.19 13.84
C ARG A 176 1.83 -11.19 14.93
N ALA A 177 0.55 -11.28 14.55
CA ALA A 177 -0.56 -11.30 15.48
C ALA A 177 -0.62 -12.58 16.35
N LEU A 178 0.03 -13.69 15.96
CA LEU A 178 0.17 -14.89 16.81
C LEU A 178 0.63 -14.57 18.23
N PHE A 179 1.54 -13.61 18.35
CA PHE A 179 2.13 -13.22 19.63
C PHE A 179 1.18 -12.45 20.55
N THR A 180 0.02 -11.99 20.03
CA THR A 180 -1.04 -11.37 20.83
C THR A 180 -1.88 -12.41 21.57
N LEU A 181 -1.88 -13.66 21.11
CA LEU A 181 -2.69 -14.72 21.71
C LEU A 181 -2.21 -15.03 23.14
N PRO A 182 -3.12 -15.16 24.14
CA PRO A 182 -2.77 -15.26 25.55
C PRO A 182 -1.90 -16.46 25.93
N ARG A 183 -1.98 -17.56 25.19
CA ARG A 183 -1.28 -18.82 25.47
C ARG A 183 -0.34 -19.26 24.35
N PHE A 184 0.07 -18.32 23.50
CA PHE A 184 1.01 -18.64 22.43
C PHE A 184 2.43 -18.76 22.97
N ASN A 185 3.10 -19.85 22.61
CA ASN A 185 4.51 -20.05 22.95
C ASN A 185 5.39 -19.46 21.81
N PRO A 186 6.14 -18.37 22.05
CA PRO A 186 6.99 -17.74 21.04
C PRO A 186 8.05 -18.67 20.42
N ARG A 187 8.47 -19.73 21.15
CA ARG A 187 9.46 -20.69 20.66
C ARG A 187 8.97 -21.56 19.49
N LEU A 188 7.67 -21.57 19.22
CA LEU A 188 7.10 -22.29 18.08
C LEU A 188 7.39 -21.62 16.73
N VAL A 189 7.81 -20.32 16.76
CA VAL A 189 8.12 -19.54 15.56
C VAL A 189 9.40 -18.77 15.82
N SER A 190 10.49 -19.13 15.15
CA SER A 190 11.79 -18.45 15.31
C SER A 190 12.10 -17.47 14.18
N LEU A 191 11.44 -17.62 13.02
CA LEU A 191 11.65 -16.81 11.83
C LEU A 191 10.31 -16.46 11.16
N ILE A 192 10.13 -15.18 10.85
CA ILE A 192 9.02 -14.66 10.05
C ILE A 192 9.60 -13.89 8.87
N VAL A 193 9.31 -14.32 7.65
CA VAL A 193 9.60 -13.58 6.41
C VAL A 193 8.28 -13.03 5.89
N THR A 194 8.20 -11.73 5.64
CA THR A 194 6.98 -11.10 5.13
C THR A 194 7.24 -10.40 3.81
N GLN A 195 6.28 -10.49 2.90
CA GLN A 195 6.35 -9.95 1.55
C GLN A 195 5.16 -9.02 1.33
N ALA A 196 5.42 -7.74 1.06
CA ALA A 196 4.42 -6.69 0.85
C ALA A 196 3.36 -6.63 1.97
N SER A 197 3.77 -6.81 3.23
CA SER A 197 2.88 -6.84 4.39
C SER A 197 2.77 -5.46 5.04
N PRO A 198 1.59 -4.87 5.18
CA PRO A 198 1.41 -3.54 5.77
C PRO A 198 1.46 -3.64 7.30
N HIS A 199 2.66 -3.61 7.90
CA HIS A 199 2.85 -3.78 9.35
C HIS A 199 2.54 -2.52 10.17
N VAL A 200 2.71 -1.34 9.57
CA VAL A 200 2.57 -0.05 10.28
C VAL A 200 1.11 0.31 10.50
N ALA A 201 0.31 0.20 9.46
CA ALA A 201 -1.12 0.54 9.49
C ALA A 201 -1.88 -0.19 8.37
N PRO A 202 -3.20 -0.34 8.48
CA PRO A 202 -4.01 -0.84 7.38
C PRO A 202 -3.93 0.09 6.16
N VAL A 203 -4.03 -0.46 4.96
CA VAL A 203 -4.03 0.33 3.72
C VAL A 203 -5.26 1.24 3.66
N LEU A 204 -6.43 0.71 4.04
CA LEU A 204 -7.69 1.43 4.16
C LEU A 204 -8.40 1.00 5.45
N ALA A 205 -8.63 1.93 6.37
CA ALA A 205 -9.35 1.66 7.61
C ALA A 205 -10.86 1.79 7.39
N LEU A 206 -11.49 0.70 6.91
CA LEU A 206 -12.92 0.64 6.57
C LEU A 206 -13.81 0.15 7.72
N ASP A 207 -13.24 -0.50 8.74
CA ASP A 207 -13.96 -0.90 9.93
C ASP A 207 -13.10 -0.77 11.21
N PRO A 208 -13.70 -0.63 12.39
CA PRO A 208 -12.98 -0.46 13.66
C PRO A 208 -12.18 -1.71 14.06
N TYR A 209 -12.65 -2.93 13.77
CA TYR A 209 -11.94 -4.17 14.14
C TYR A 209 -10.59 -4.31 13.46
N LEU A 210 -10.48 -3.79 12.23
CA LEU A 210 -9.21 -3.75 11.53
C LEU A 210 -8.19 -2.89 12.29
N LEU A 211 -8.62 -1.72 12.76
CA LEU A 211 -7.75 -0.81 13.50
C LEU A 211 -7.37 -1.37 14.88
N GLU A 212 -8.34 -1.91 15.63
CA GLU A 212 -8.13 -2.55 16.93
C GLU A 212 -7.11 -3.70 16.82
N PHE A 213 -7.19 -4.50 15.75
CA PHE A 213 -6.25 -5.58 15.49
C PHE A 213 -4.82 -5.06 15.32
N TYR A 214 -4.63 -3.98 14.55
CA TYR A 214 -3.31 -3.36 14.36
C TYR A 214 -2.76 -2.76 15.65
N VAL A 215 -3.61 -2.10 16.44
CA VAL A 215 -3.23 -1.53 17.75
C VAL A 215 -2.79 -2.64 18.69
N ALA A 216 -3.53 -3.75 18.78
CA ALA A 216 -3.18 -4.89 19.62
C ALA A 216 -1.83 -5.51 19.22
N VAL A 217 -1.57 -5.68 17.92
CA VAL A 217 -0.30 -6.19 17.43
C VAL A 217 0.84 -5.23 17.78
N ARG A 218 0.69 -3.94 17.50
CA ARG A 218 1.71 -2.92 17.82
C ARG A 218 2.03 -2.90 19.32
N GLN A 219 1.02 -2.79 20.15
CA GLN A 219 1.17 -2.77 21.61
C GLN A 219 1.89 -4.00 22.14
N LYS A 220 1.54 -5.19 21.63
CA LYS A 220 2.22 -6.44 22.05
C LYS A 220 3.70 -6.43 21.68
N TRP A 221 4.04 -6.05 20.46
CA TRP A 221 5.44 -6.06 20.00
C TRP A 221 6.28 -4.96 20.66
N SER A 222 5.71 -3.83 21.06
CA SER A 222 6.41 -2.79 21.82
C SER A 222 6.56 -3.16 23.30
N THR A 223 5.49 -3.57 23.98
CA THR A 223 5.52 -3.88 25.42
C THR A 223 6.32 -5.14 25.78
N GLN A 224 6.40 -6.10 24.85
CA GLN A 224 7.15 -7.34 25.07
C GLN A 224 8.39 -7.47 24.19
N ALA A 225 8.96 -6.35 23.76
CA ALA A 225 10.13 -6.33 22.86
C ALA A 225 11.29 -7.22 23.35
N GLN A 226 11.61 -7.19 24.65
CA GLN A 226 12.67 -8.03 25.24
C GLN A 226 12.38 -9.53 25.13
N LYS A 227 11.12 -9.95 25.35
CA LYS A 227 10.72 -11.37 25.24
C LYS A 227 10.72 -11.84 23.78
N LEU A 228 10.48 -10.93 22.83
CA LEU A 228 10.40 -11.20 21.40
C LEU A 228 11.70 -10.88 20.65
N ARG A 229 12.77 -10.51 21.36
CA ARG A 229 14.06 -10.16 20.75
C ARG A 229 14.64 -11.30 19.91
N ASN A 230 14.48 -12.55 20.33
CA ASN A 230 15.01 -13.72 19.62
C ASN A 230 14.16 -14.14 18.40
N VAL A 231 12.95 -13.59 18.24
CA VAL A 231 12.14 -13.82 17.05
C VAL A 231 12.67 -12.94 15.92
N THR A 232 13.20 -13.56 14.89
CA THR A 232 13.74 -12.83 13.74
C THR A 232 12.61 -12.52 12.76
N VAL A 233 12.49 -11.26 12.34
CA VAL A 233 11.50 -10.82 11.36
C VAL A 233 12.19 -10.11 10.22
N LEU A 234 11.97 -10.59 8.99
CA LEU A 234 12.38 -9.96 7.76
C LEU A 234 11.14 -9.45 7.02
N SER A 235 11.07 -8.16 6.75
CA SER A 235 10.01 -7.56 5.96
C SER A 235 10.55 -7.01 4.64
N VAL A 236 9.98 -7.47 3.52
CA VAL A 236 10.35 -7.06 2.17
C VAL A 236 9.20 -6.29 1.54
N GLY A 237 9.42 -5.01 1.23
CA GLY A 237 8.49 -4.17 0.46
C GLY A 237 8.64 -4.39 -1.05
N GLY A 238 7.56 -4.22 -1.82
CA GLY A 238 7.58 -4.45 -3.27
C GLY A 238 8.29 -3.34 -4.07
N GLY A 239 8.31 -2.12 -3.58
CA GLY A 239 8.81 -0.96 -4.34
C GLY A 239 7.68 -0.15 -4.96
N TYR A 240 8.02 0.70 -5.95
CA TYR A 240 7.06 1.63 -6.55
C TYR A 240 5.93 0.96 -7.35
N ARG A 241 6.16 -0.25 -7.83
CA ARG A 241 5.13 -1.01 -8.55
C ARG A 241 4.00 -1.51 -7.65
N ASP A 242 4.25 -1.67 -6.36
CA ASP A 242 3.20 -2.05 -5.42
C ASP A 242 2.33 -0.83 -5.07
N TYR A 243 1.25 -0.64 -5.83
CA TYR A 243 0.26 0.41 -5.57
C TYR A 243 -0.75 0.01 -4.50
N GLN A 244 -0.88 -1.28 -4.16
CA GLN A 244 -1.80 -1.77 -3.14
C GLN A 244 -1.23 -1.54 -1.74
N VAL A 245 0.05 -1.90 -1.53
CA VAL A 245 0.74 -1.68 -0.27
C VAL A 245 2.00 -0.86 -0.52
N ARG A 246 1.96 0.43 -0.24
CA ARG A 246 3.15 1.27 -0.32
C ARG A 246 4.25 0.73 0.60
N SER A 247 5.50 0.69 0.14
CA SER A 247 6.60 0.06 0.86
C SER A 247 6.87 0.69 2.23
N GLY A 248 6.53 1.97 2.45
CA GLY A 248 6.61 2.59 3.76
C GLY A 248 5.76 1.88 4.83
N LEU A 249 4.62 1.28 4.46
CA LEU A 249 3.79 0.50 5.37
C LEU A 249 4.40 -0.86 5.74
N THR A 250 5.40 -1.33 5.00
CA THR A 250 6.07 -2.61 5.29
C THR A 250 7.18 -2.48 6.34
N SER A 251 7.48 -1.29 6.84
CA SER A 251 8.37 -1.06 7.97
C SER A 251 7.87 -1.83 9.21
N LEU A 252 8.82 -2.24 10.04
CA LEU A 252 8.50 -2.96 11.28
C LEU A 252 8.42 -1.96 12.43
N PRO A 253 7.25 -1.74 13.02
CA PRO A 253 7.12 -0.92 14.23
C PRO A 253 7.69 -1.70 15.43
N CYS A 254 8.98 -1.56 15.67
CA CYS A 254 9.73 -2.19 16.75
C CYS A 254 10.69 -1.15 17.35
N PRO A 255 11.16 -1.33 18.59
CA PRO A 255 12.14 -0.44 19.18
C PRO A 255 13.35 -0.23 18.27
N PRO A 256 13.88 0.97 18.16
CA PRO A 256 15.05 1.25 17.33
C PRO A 256 16.24 0.42 17.80
N GLY A 257 17.01 -0.06 16.82
CA GLY A 257 18.24 -0.82 17.09
C GLY A 257 18.06 -2.30 17.40
N ASP A 258 16.86 -2.89 17.27
CA ASP A 258 16.72 -4.36 17.34
C ASP A 258 17.29 -5.01 16.06
N PRO A 259 18.46 -5.67 16.16
CA PRO A 259 19.16 -6.20 14.98
C PRO A 259 18.43 -7.41 14.36
N ASN A 260 17.45 -7.98 15.06
CA ASN A 260 16.67 -9.14 14.61
C ASN A 260 15.40 -8.74 13.84
N LYS A 261 15.17 -7.44 13.63
CA LYS A 261 14.06 -6.88 12.87
C LYS A 261 14.61 -6.13 11.67
N LEU A 262 14.48 -6.73 10.49
CA LEU A 262 15.02 -6.20 9.25
C LEU A 262 13.87 -5.82 8.30
N ALA A 263 13.82 -4.56 7.88
CA ALA A 263 12.90 -4.08 6.86
C ALA A 263 13.68 -3.50 5.67
N LEU A 264 13.29 -3.85 4.45
CA LEU A 264 13.92 -3.40 3.21
C LEU A 264 12.96 -3.50 2.02
N VAL A 265 13.36 -2.94 0.89
CA VAL A 265 12.61 -3.01 -0.37
C VAL A 265 13.27 -4.01 -1.32
N ALA A 266 12.51 -4.70 -2.14
CA ALA A 266 13.01 -5.68 -3.12
C ALA A 266 14.07 -5.10 -4.06
N THR A 267 14.02 -3.80 -4.33
CA THR A 267 15.02 -3.08 -5.13
C THR A 267 16.42 -3.08 -4.52
N ALA A 268 16.52 -3.16 -3.18
CA ALA A 268 17.79 -3.20 -2.46
C ALA A 268 18.33 -4.62 -2.24
N VAL A 269 17.56 -5.67 -2.57
CA VAL A 269 17.98 -7.07 -2.38
C VAL A 269 19.04 -7.44 -3.41
N PRO A 270 20.23 -7.92 -2.99
CA PRO A 270 21.27 -8.35 -3.92
C PRO A 270 20.78 -9.40 -4.91
N ARG A 271 21.13 -9.24 -6.18
CA ARG A 271 20.68 -10.07 -7.31
C ARG A 271 19.19 -10.00 -7.65
N THR A 272 18.38 -9.28 -6.88
CA THR A 272 17.00 -8.95 -7.25
C THR A 272 16.95 -7.60 -7.95
N TRP A 273 17.29 -6.50 -7.28
CA TRP A 273 17.37 -5.11 -7.80
C TRP A 273 16.16 -4.67 -8.63
N LEU A 274 14.98 -5.21 -8.33
CA LEU A 274 13.76 -5.01 -9.09
C LEU A 274 12.63 -4.54 -8.17
N SER A 275 11.74 -3.70 -8.71
CA SER A 275 10.48 -3.37 -8.09
C SER A 275 9.43 -4.40 -8.50
N THR A 276 8.73 -4.98 -7.52
CA THR A 276 7.65 -5.94 -7.71
C THR A 276 6.30 -5.28 -7.49
N ASP A 277 5.27 -5.70 -8.20
CA ASP A 277 3.90 -5.40 -7.82
C ASP A 277 3.43 -6.30 -6.67
N HIS A 278 2.24 -6.04 -6.14
CA HIS A 278 1.72 -6.74 -4.96
C HIS A 278 1.61 -8.26 -5.11
N LEU A 279 1.35 -8.76 -6.31
CA LEU A 279 1.22 -10.18 -6.57
C LEU A 279 2.52 -10.79 -7.08
N SER A 280 3.29 -10.04 -7.89
CA SER A 280 4.53 -10.56 -8.45
C SER A 280 5.60 -10.84 -7.39
N ILE A 281 5.53 -10.19 -6.22
CA ILE A 281 6.48 -10.41 -5.12
C ILE A 281 6.56 -11.87 -4.66
N VAL A 282 5.47 -12.65 -4.78
CA VAL A 282 5.44 -14.06 -4.37
C VAL A 282 5.97 -15.03 -5.42
N TRP A 283 6.10 -14.57 -6.68
CA TRP A 283 6.57 -15.41 -7.78
C TRP A 283 7.79 -14.84 -8.54
N CYS A 284 8.28 -13.68 -8.16
CA CYS A 284 9.51 -13.09 -8.70
C CYS A 284 10.69 -14.02 -8.43
N LYS A 285 11.23 -14.65 -9.48
CA LYS A 285 12.27 -15.68 -9.39
C LYS A 285 13.47 -15.23 -8.57
N GLU A 286 13.92 -14.00 -8.79
CA GLU A 286 15.09 -13.45 -8.14
C GLU A 286 14.89 -13.36 -6.61
N LEU A 287 13.74 -12.87 -6.17
CA LEU A 287 13.41 -12.76 -4.74
C LEU A 287 13.10 -14.13 -4.10
N VAL A 288 12.41 -15.01 -4.82
CA VAL A 288 12.12 -16.37 -4.35
C VAL A 288 13.42 -17.14 -4.15
N LEU A 289 14.38 -17.01 -5.08
CA LEU A 289 15.72 -17.63 -4.94
C LEU A 289 16.47 -17.09 -3.72
N ALA A 290 16.44 -15.78 -3.46
CA ALA A 290 17.07 -15.20 -2.26
C ALA A 290 16.43 -15.78 -0.98
N THR A 291 15.08 -15.87 -0.95
CA THR A 291 14.34 -16.41 0.19
C THR A 291 14.64 -17.88 0.42
N VAL A 292 14.61 -18.70 -0.62
CA VAL A 292 14.88 -20.14 -0.52
C VAL A 292 16.31 -20.42 -0.10
N ARG A 293 17.31 -19.71 -0.67
CA ARG A 293 18.71 -19.85 -0.28
C ARG A 293 18.90 -19.50 1.20
N ALA A 294 18.32 -18.40 1.66
CA ALA A 294 18.39 -18.02 3.07
C ALA A 294 17.75 -19.06 3.98
N LEU A 295 16.60 -19.62 3.62
CA LEU A 295 15.95 -20.69 4.40
C LEU A 295 16.82 -21.94 4.49
N PHE A 296 17.48 -22.37 3.39
CA PHE A 296 18.39 -23.54 3.45
C PHE A 296 19.62 -23.27 4.32
N ASP A 297 20.24 -22.09 4.20
CA ASP A 297 21.44 -21.72 4.98
C ASP A 297 21.13 -21.53 6.48
N LEU A 298 19.85 -21.39 6.83
CA LEU A 298 19.37 -21.35 8.21
C LEU A 298 19.11 -22.74 8.81
N VAL A 299 19.08 -23.79 7.99
CA VAL A 299 18.91 -25.17 8.49
C VAL A 299 20.26 -25.68 8.95
N ASP A 300 20.29 -26.21 10.17
CA ASP A 300 21.42 -26.92 10.70
C ASP A 300 21.53 -28.30 10.04
N PRO A 301 22.66 -28.66 9.41
CA PRO A 301 22.83 -29.93 8.71
C PRO A 301 22.69 -31.16 9.60
N GLU A 302 23.10 -31.07 10.86
CA GLU A 302 23.09 -32.20 11.80
C GLU A 302 21.69 -32.46 12.35
N THR A 303 21.03 -31.42 12.83
CA THR A 303 19.71 -31.53 13.47
C THR A 303 18.57 -31.47 12.45
N ARG A 304 18.80 -30.99 11.24
CA ARG A 304 17.80 -30.67 10.20
C ARG A 304 16.70 -29.73 10.68
N GLN A 305 17.04 -28.83 11.61
CA GLN A 305 16.15 -27.82 12.17
C GLN A 305 16.65 -26.43 11.84
N LEU A 306 15.72 -25.48 11.84
CA LEU A 306 16.11 -24.07 11.77
C LEU A 306 16.93 -23.70 12.99
N THR A 307 18.03 -22.99 12.77
CA THR A 307 18.87 -22.50 13.85
C THR A 307 18.09 -21.61 14.81
N ASP A 308 18.31 -21.79 16.11
CA ASP A 308 17.74 -20.90 17.13
C ASP A 308 18.66 -19.68 17.42
N ASP A 309 19.92 -19.74 16.96
CA ASP A 309 20.90 -18.67 17.15
C ASP A 309 20.51 -17.38 16.38
N PRO A 310 20.22 -16.27 17.09
CA PRO A 310 19.85 -15.01 16.47
C PRO A 310 20.98 -14.39 15.64
N GLU A 311 22.26 -14.61 16.02
CA GLU A 311 23.40 -14.04 15.31
C GLU A 311 23.59 -14.71 13.96
N ARG A 312 23.49 -16.04 13.93
CA ARG A 312 23.52 -16.80 12.67
C ARG A 312 22.35 -16.42 11.78
N LYS A 313 21.12 -16.29 12.31
CA LYS A 313 19.96 -15.82 11.53
C LYS A 313 20.22 -14.45 10.92
N ARG A 314 20.72 -13.50 11.70
CA ARG A 314 21.07 -12.17 11.21
C ARG A 314 22.15 -12.21 10.15
N ALA A 315 23.21 -12.99 10.34
CA ALA A 315 24.31 -13.12 9.38
C ALA A 315 23.80 -13.67 8.03
N VAL A 316 22.99 -14.74 8.05
CA VAL A 316 22.40 -15.33 6.84
C VAL A 316 21.45 -14.36 6.14
N LEU A 317 20.58 -13.66 6.87
CA LEU A 317 19.68 -12.68 6.28
C LEU A 317 20.44 -11.47 5.71
N ASN A 318 21.47 -11.00 6.38
CA ASN A 318 22.34 -9.96 5.85
C ASN A 318 23.03 -10.40 4.56
N HIS A 319 23.50 -11.65 4.51
CA HIS A 319 24.15 -12.20 3.32
C HIS A 319 23.21 -12.20 2.11
N HIS A 320 21.98 -12.67 2.26
CA HIS A 320 21.06 -12.82 1.12
C HIS A 320 20.28 -11.56 0.79
N PHE A 321 20.02 -10.67 1.76
CA PHE A 321 19.10 -9.55 1.58
C PHE A 321 19.74 -8.16 1.70
N VAL A 322 20.96 -8.04 2.23
CA VAL A 322 21.56 -6.71 2.47
C VAL A 322 22.87 -6.49 1.70
N ARG A 323 23.86 -7.36 1.86
CA ARG A 323 25.21 -7.09 1.33
C ARG A 323 25.78 -8.17 0.44
N HIS A 324 25.47 -9.40 0.63
CA HIS A 324 26.13 -10.53 -0.04
C HIS A 324 27.67 -10.52 0.13
N PRO A 325 28.20 -10.61 1.36
CA PRO A 325 29.63 -10.63 1.60
C PRO A 325 30.30 -11.84 0.94
N ALA A 326 31.61 -11.77 0.75
CA ALA A 326 32.38 -12.77 0.04
C ALA A 326 32.36 -14.18 0.67
N ARG A 327 32.26 -14.25 2.00
CA ARG A 327 32.15 -15.53 2.72
C ARG A 327 30.72 -15.81 3.14
N THR A 328 30.33 -17.09 3.11
CA THR A 328 29.07 -17.53 3.69
C THR A 328 29.16 -17.46 5.22
N PRO A 329 28.03 -17.31 5.94
CA PRO A 329 28.03 -17.29 7.39
C PRO A 329 28.59 -18.56 8.05
N GLN A 330 28.64 -19.68 7.32
CA GLN A 330 29.21 -20.95 7.79
C GLN A 330 30.75 -20.91 7.84
N ASP A 331 31.37 -20.11 6.97
CA ASP A 331 32.82 -19.99 6.85
C ASP A 331 33.44 -18.92 7.79
N ALA A 332 32.59 -18.25 8.58
CA ALA A 332 33.00 -17.08 9.36
C ALA A 332 33.76 -17.40 10.68
N ALA A 333 34.00 -18.65 11.00
CA ALA A 333 34.60 -19.05 12.27
C ALA A 333 36.07 -18.59 12.44
N ASP A 334 36.82 -18.45 11.35
CA ASP A 334 38.20 -17.94 11.38
C ASP A 334 38.43 -16.94 10.24
N PRO A 335 38.59 -15.64 10.54
CA PRO A 335 38.88 -14.62 9.52
C PRO A 335 40.31 -14.72 8.99
N SER A 336 41.18 -15.55 9.56
CA SER A 336 42.54 -15.72 9.10
C SER A 336 42.61 -16.57 7.81
N VAL A 337 43.35 -16.06 6.85
CA VAL A 337 43.60 -16.73 5.56
C VAL A 337 45.09 -16.98 5.45
N SER A 338 45.49 -18.24 5.30
CA SER A 338 46.86 -18.61 4.95
C SER A 338 47.17 -18.25 3.51
N MET A 339 48.20 -17.48 3.26
CA MET A 339 48.59 -17.01 1.94
C MET A 339 49.65 -17.92 1.31
N PRO A 340 49.55 -18.18 0.01
CA PRO A 340 50.56 -19.00 -0.68
C PRO A 340 51.90 -18.25 -0.78
N ASP A 341 52.96 -18.95 -0.48
CA ASP A 341 54.34 -18.44 -0.60
C ASP A 341 54.90 -18.71 -2.02
N VAL A 342 54.24 -18.08 -3.00
CA VAL A 342 54.67 -18.17 -4.43
C VAL A 342 55.08 -16.77 -4.86
N PRO A 343 56.36 -16.44 -4.92
CA PRO A 343 56.86 -15.07 -5.20
C PRO A 343 56.34 -14.48 -6.52
N GLU A 344 56.15 -15.29 -7.55
CA GLU A 344 55.69 -14.88 -8.88
C GLU A 344 54.23 -14.42 -8.88
N ALA A 345 53.43 -14.86 -7.91
CA ALA A 345 52.02 -14.48 -7.77
C ALA A 345 51.82 -13.07 -7.19
N TRP A 346 52.88 -12.46 -6.60
CA TRP A 346 52.78 -11.21 -5.90
C TRP A 346 53.26 -10.01 -6.76
N SER A 347 52.57 -8.90 -6.70
CA SER A 347 52.92 -7.64 -7.32
C SER A 347 52.64 -6.47 -6.39
N GLU A 348 53.64 -5.67 -6.09
CA GLU A 348 53.50 -4.43 -5.34
C GLU A 348 52.93 -3.33 -6.24
N VAL A 349 51.92 -2.61 -5.73
CA VAL A 349 51.25 -1.53 -6.45
C VAL A 349 51.59 -0.19 -5.82
N ASN A 350 52.41 0.58 -6.49
CA ASN A 350 52.81 1.92 -6.07
C ASN A 350 51.98 3.04 -6.71
N THR A 351 51.16 2.71 -7.69
CA THR A 351 50.25 3.64 -8.39
C THR A 351 49.01 4.00 -7.54
N LEU A 352 48.39 5.10 -7.87
CA LEU A 352 47.15 5.55 -7.20
C LEU A 352 45.95 4.71 -7.62
N ARG A 353 46.04 4.08 -8.78
CA ARG A 353 44.97 3.27 -9.36
C ARG A 353 45.55 1.99 -9.97
N LEU A 354 44.89 0.88 -9.72
CA LEU A 354 45.10 -0.41 -10.34
C LEU A 354 43.97 -0.68 -11.31
N SER A 355 44.28 -1.11 -12.54
CA SER A 355 43.30 -1.72 -13.46
C SER A 355 43.92 -2.98 -14.02
N TYR A 356 43.37 -4.13 -13.71
CA TYR A 356 43.89 -5.43 -14.10
C TYR A 356 42.77 -6.32 -14.68
N ARG A 357 43.08 -6.90 -15.84
CA ARG A 357 42.22 -7.92 -16.47
C ARG A 357 42.90 -9.27 -16.37
N THR A 358 42.17 -10.27 -15.82
CA THR A 358 42.71 -11.61 -15.67
C THR A 358 42.89 -12.29 -17.02
N PRO A 359 43.96 -13.11 -17.23
CA PRO A 359 44.14 -13.91 -18.42
C PRO A 359 43.05 -15.03 -18.51
N LYS A 360 42.94 -15.68 -19.68
CA LYS A 360 42.04 -16.81 -19.88
C LYS A 360 42.51 -18.08 -19.17
N GLU A 361 43.80 -18.24 -18.98
CA GLU A 361 44.42 -19.35 -18.26
C GLU A 361 44.36 -19.13 -16.75
N GLY A 362 44.12 -20.17 -15.98
CA GLY A 362 44.07 -20.09 -14.52
C GLY A 362 45.39 -19.60 -13.94
N GLN A 363 45.37 -18.46 -13.26
CA GLN A 363 46.58 -17.86 -12.72
C GLN A 363 46.30 -17.34 -11.32
N LEU A 364 47.23 -17.56 -10.38
CA LEU A 364 47.26 -16.92 -9.07
C LEU A 364 47.88 -15.54 -9.19
N LYS A 365 47.18 -14.50 -8.75
CA LYS A 365 47.70 -13.13 -8.73
C LYS A 365 47.20 -12.35 -7.53
N TYR A 366 48.17 -11.75 -6.81
CA TYR A 366 47.92 -10.94 -5.61
C TYR A 366 48.57 -9.57 -5.79
N PHE A 367 47.84 -8.51 -5.51
CA PHE A 367 48.30 -7.13 -5.54
C PHE A 367 48.43 -6.60 -4.13
N LEU A 368 49.63 -6.10 -3.81
CA LEU A 368 50.01 -5.60 -2.49
C LEU A 368 50.00 -4.08 -2.50
N PHE A 369 49.24 -3.45 -1.60
CA PHE A 369 49.12 -2.01 -1.43
C PHE A 369 49.64 -1.59 -0.04
N ALA A 370 50.67 -0.74 0.00
CA ALA A 370 51.21 -0.22 1.24
C ALA A 370 50.32 0.88 1.82
N LEU A 371 49.90 0.73 3.08
CA LEU A 371 49.01 1.66 3.77
C LEU A 371 49.73 2.87 4.38
N SER A 372 50.98 2.69 4.83
CA SER A 372 51.70 3.70 5.60
C SER A 372 51.89 5.03 4.87
N SER A 373 52.19 5.00 3.59
CA SER A 373 52.38 6.21 2.74
C SER A 373 51.05 6.85 2.33
N ARG A 374 49.92 6.15 2.39
CA ARG A 374 48.65 6.57 1.86
C ARG A 374 47.69 7.14 2.91
N ARG A 375 47.80 6.72 4.17
CA ARG A 375 46.89 7.15 5.27
C ARG A 375 46.83 8.66 5.50
N ARG A 376 47.91 9.40 5.22
CA ARG A 376 47.95 10.87 5.39
C ARG A 376 47.25 11.62 4.27
N ALA A 377 47.16 11.02 3.10
CA ALA A 377 46.70 11.70 1.89
C ALA A 377 45.28 11.27 1.44
N TYR A 378 44.82 10.12 1.89
CA TYR A 378 43.53 9.52 1.48
C TYR A 378 42.74 9.07 2.69
N SER A 379 41.39 9.00 2.53
CA SER A 379 40.46 8.57 3.58
C SER A 379 39.92 7.16 3.33
N HIS A 380 39.78 6.75 2.07
CA HIS A 380 39.16 5.50 1.67
C HIS A 380 39.97 4.77 0.60
N PHE A 381 39.81 3.44 0.59
CA PHE A 381 40.24 2.55 -0.46
C PHE A 381 39.05 1.91 -1.12
N TYR A 382 38.87 2.10 -2.41
CA TYR A 382 37.79 1.57 -3.22
C TYR A 382 38.31 0.50 -4.16
N CYS A 383 37.62 -0.65 -4.20
CA CYS A 383 37.87 -1.68 -5.20
C CYS A 383 36.54 -2.17 -5.81
N ARG A 384 36.62 -2.51 -7.10
CA ARG A 384 35.54 -3.21 -7.79
C ARG A 384 36.07 -4.38 -8.62
N SER A 385 35.23 -5.42 -8.75
CA SER A 385 35.55 -6.58 -9.62
C SER A 385 34.30 -6.99 -10.40
N SER A 386 34.49 -7.36 -11.65
CA SER A 386 33.41 -7.92 -12.49
C SER A 386 33.11 -9.39 -12.19
N SER A 387 33.90 -10.07 -11.35
CA SER A 387 33.57 -11.40 -10.82
C SER A 387 32.57 -11.26 -9.68
N LEU A 388 31.35 -11.78 -9.88
CA LEU A 388 30.28 -11.77 -8.86
C LEU A 388 30.34 -13.00 -7.93
N GLU A 389 31.37 -13.83 -8.05
CA GLU A 389 31.54 -15.01 -7.20
C GLU A 389 31.85 -14.57 -5.76
N SER A 390 31.26 -15.25 -4.80
CA SER A 390 31.57 -15.06 -3.37
C SER A 390 32.92 -15.70 -3.07
N SER A 391 33.95 -14.88 -2.94
CA SER A 391 35.28 -15.30 -2.57
C SER A 391 35.96 -14.24 -1.73
N SER A 392 36.86 -14.64 -0.86
CA SER A 392 37.75 -13.70 -0.17
C SER A 392 38.68 -13.07 -1.20
N TRP A 393 38.58 -11.77 -1.38
CA TRP A 393 39.31 -11.10 -2.44
C TRP A 393 40.04 -9.83 -2.01
N VAL A 394 39.70 -9.27 -0.84
CA VAL A 394 40.46 -8.16 -0.23
C VAL A 394 40.83 -8.56 1.20
N LEU A 395 42.11 -8.52 1.50
CA LEU A 395 42.67 -9.00 2.74
C LEU A 395 43.56 -7.91 3.35
N GLY A 396 43.68 -7.89 4.67
CA GLY A 396 44.61 -7.04 5.40
C GLY A 396 45.74 -7.87 6.01
N CYS A 397 46.98 -7.44 5.88
CA CYS A 397 48.10 -8.14 6.50
C CYS A 397 49.06 -7.19 7.23
N VAL A 398 49.80 -7.76 8.18
CA VAL A 398 50.91 -7.10 8.85
C VAL A 398 52.21 -7.65 8.24
N ARG A 399 52.93 -6.82 7.46
CA ARG A 399 54.22 -7.17 6.89
C ARG A 399 55.32 -6.45 7.63
N THR A 400 56.26 -7.17 8.16
CA THR A 400 57.51 -6.62 8.68
C THR A 400 58.62 -6.62 7.62
N ALA A 401 59.64 -5.78 7.74
CA ALA A 401 60.70 -5.69 6.77
C ALA A 401 61.37 -7.04 6.54
N GLY A 402 61.33 -7.54 5.29
CA GLY A 402 61.89 -8.82 4.89
C GLY A 402 60.98 -10.06 5.03
N SER A 403 59.76 -9.93 5.47
CA SER A 403 58.78 -11.04 5.58
C SER A 403 57.68 -11.01 4.50
N SER A 404 57.20 -12.21 4.09
CA SER A 404 56.01 -12.32 3.26
C SER A 404 54.73 -12.13 4.09
N CYS A 405 53.60 -11.77 3.47
CA CYS A 405 52.28 -11.80 4.14
C CYS A 405 51.81 -13.26 4.32
N ALA A 406 52.40 -14.01 5.24
CA ALA A 406 52.08 -15.42 5.45
C ALA A 406 50.65 -15.68 5.98
N SER A 407 50.12 -14.73 6.77
CA SER A 407 48.76 -14.76 7.32
C SER A 407 48.10 -13.41 7.07
N ALA A 408 46.87 -13.44 6.60
CA ALA A 408 46.09 -12.25 6.31
C ALA A 408 44.67 -12.40 6.88
N VAL A 409 44.06 -11.27 7.25
CA VAL A 409 42.66 -11.20 7.74
C VAL A 409 41.75 -10.83 6.57
N ASP A 410 40.68 -11.56 6.40
CA ASP A 410 39.69 -11.29 5.35
C ASP A 410 38.85 -10.04 5.66
N LEU A 411 38.98 -9.03 4.84
CA LEU A 411 38.24 -7.77 4.90
C LEU A 411 37.05 -7.73 3.93
N SER A 412 36.83 -8.82 3.19
CA SER A 412 35.80 -8.90 2.15
C SER A 412 34.36 -8.94 2.70
N SER A 413 34.18 -8.96 4.03
CA SER A 413 32.86 -8.89 4.68
C SER A 413 32.07 -7.63 4.37
N GLY A 414 32.71 -6.53 4.00
CA GLY A 414 32.09 -5.29 3.57
C GLY A 414 31.70 -5.25 2.09
N THR A 415 31.92 -6.33 1.33
CA THR A 415 31.61 -6.39 -0.11
C THR A 415 30.11 -6.24 -0.36
N GLU A 416 29.74 -5.38 -1.30
CA GLU A 416 28.38 -5.21 -1.80
C GLU A 416 28.29 -5.67 -3.26
N LEU A 417 27.21 -6.38 -3.63
CA LEU A 417 26.94 -6.70 -5.03
C LEU A 417 26.16 -5.56 -5.68
N LEU A 418 26.64 -5.14 -6.83
CA LEU A 418 25.94 -4.26 -7.79
C LEU A 418 25.69 -5.03 -9.09
N PRO A 419 24.76 -4.62 -9.98
CA PRO A 419 24.44 -5.38 -11.17
C PRO A 419 25.65 -5.85 -11.94
N PRO A 420 26.62 -5.20 -12.47
CA PRO A 420 27.76 -5.82 -13.16
C PRO A 420 28.99 -6.04 -12.29
N TYR A 421 29.03 -5.57 -11.03
CA TYR A 421 30.23 -5.56 -10.20
C TYR A 421 29.97 -6.02 -8.78
N LYS A 422 30.99 -6.55 -8.12
CA LYS A 422 31.11 -6.51 -6.66
C LYS A 422 32.02 -5.35 -6.29
N VAL A 423 31.68 -4.62 -5.25
CA VAL A 423 32.43 -3.44 -4.80
C VAL A 423 32.74 -3.52 -3.32
N LEU A 424 33.85 -2.94 -2.93
CA LEU A 424 34.25 -2.80 -1.53
C LEU A 424 34.84 -1.42 -1.32
N VAL A 425 34.36 -0.75 -0.27
CA VAL A 425 34.90 0.52 0.21
C VAL A 425 35.41 0.32 1.63
N LEU A 426 36.65 0.57 1.86
CA LEU A 426 37.31 0.48 3.17
C LEU A 426 37.71 1.85 3.66
N SER A 427 37.36 2.21 4.90
CA SER A 427 37.89 3.40 5.56
C SER A 427 39.31 3.12 6.06
N LEU A 428 40.23 4.01 5.77
CA LEU A 428 41.61 3.87 6.21
C LEU A 428 41.80 4.05 7.71
N SER A 429 40.84 4.69 8.38
CA SER A 429 40.79 4.78 9.87
C SER A 429 40.65 3.40 10.52
N ASP A 430 39.81 2.55 9.91
CA ASP A 430 39.45 1.22 10.45
C ASP A 430 40.55 0.19 10.20
N LEU A 431 41.52 0.51 9.33
CA LEU A 431 42.63 -0.34 8.94
C LEU A 431 43.91 -0.09 9.75
N SER A 432 43.84 0.59 10.89
CA SER A 432 44.99 1.01 11.69
C SER A 432 45.93 -0.16 12.10
N SER A 433 45.36 -1.36 12.30
CA SER A 433 46.11 -2.58 12.67
C SER A 433 46.91 -3.22 11.52
N PHE A 434 46.66 -2.83 10.26
CA PHE A 434 47.30 -3.46 9.11
C PHE A 434 48.38 -2.54 8.51
N THR A 435 49.41 -3.14 7.94
CA THR A 435 50.47 -2.43 7.20
C THR A 435 50.21 -2.41 5.70
N HIS A 436 49.56 -3.44 5.19
CA HIS A 436 49.31 -3.62 3.75
C HIS A 436 47.87 -4.17 3.51
N LEU A 437 47.33 -3.82 2.36
CA LEU A 437 46.16 -4.46 1.79
C LEU A 437 46.60 -5.38 0.66
N VAL A 438 45.96 -6.54 0.57
CA VAL A 438 46.15 -7.53 -0.49
C VAL A 438 44.85 -7.67 -1.27
N VAL A 439 44.90 -7.49 -2.58
CA VAL A 439 43.77 -7.72 -3.47
C VAL A 439 44.05 -8.94 -4.32
N SER A 440 43.19 -9.98 -4.19
CA SER A 440 43.28 -11.19 -4.96
C SER A 440 42.60 -11.04 -6.32
N ALA A 441 43.33 -11.24 -7.39
CA ALA A 441 42.81 -11.36 -8.75
C ALA A 441 43.05 -12.79 -9.31
N SER A 442 43.08 -13.77 -8.43
CA SER A 442 43.31 -15.17 -8.78
C SER A 442 42.17 -15.72 -9.62
N ASN A 443 42.49 -16.25 -10.78
CA ASN A 443 41.53 -16.85 -11.73
C ASN A 443 41.77 -18.34 -11.89
N LEU A 444 41.20 -19.13 -11.01
CA LEU A 444 41.31 -20.62 -11.08
C LEU A 444 40.23 -21.24 -11.98
N SER A 445 39.16 -20.50 -12.29
CA SER A 445 38.03 -20.99 -13.10
C SER A 445 38.17 -20.72 -14.60
N GLY A 446 39.23 -20.04 -15.04
CA GLY A 446 39.44 -19.69 -16.45
C GLY A 446 38.50 -18.59 -17.01
N LYS A 447 37.59 -18.03 -16.20
CA LYS A 447 36.70 -16.94 -16.61
C LYS A 447 37.38 -15.60 -16.45
N GLN A 448 37.51 -14.85 -17.53
CA GLN A 448 38.12 -13.51 -17.47
C GLN A 448 37.24 -12.54 -16.68
N PHE A 449 37.85 -11.77 -15.80
CA PHE A 449 37.22 -10.68 -15.07
C PHE A 449 38.24 -9.52 -14.89
N THR A 450 37.72 -8.36 -14.55
CA THR A 450 38.51 -7.15 -14.26
C THR A 450 38.48 -6.84 -12.79
N VAL A 451 39.61 -6.39 -12.26
CA VAL A 451 39.74 -5.83 -10.91
C VAL A 451 40.31 -4.40 -11.04
N GLU A 452 39.60 -3.45 -10.46
CA GLU A 452 40.00 -2.06 -10.45
C GLU A 452 39.97 -1.52 -9.01
N CYS A 453 41.05 -0.91 -8.57
CA CYS A 453 41.15 -0.34 -7.23
C CYS A 453 41.74 1.06 -7.29
N GLU A 454 41.36 1.93 -6.37
CA GLU A 454 41.93 3.28 -6.25
C GLU A 454 41.87 3.82 -4.82
N TRP A 455 42.77 4.76 -4.54
CA TRP A 455 42.78 5.54 -3.31
C TRP A 455 41.90 6.77 -3.46
N GLN A 456 41.00 7.01 -2.50
CA GLN A 456 39.99 8.08 -2.58
C GLN A 456 40.09 9.06 -1.42
N ARG A 457 39.83 10.36 -1.72
CA ARG A 457 39.53 11.39 -0.73
C ARG A 457 38.03 11.66 -0.74
N GLU A 458 37.35 11.40 0.35
CA GLU A 458 35.91 11.58 0.44
C GLU A 458 35.46 12.99 0.02
N ALA A 459 36.17 14.03 0.51
CA ALA A 459 35.85 15.41 0.21
C ALA A 459 35.98 15.78 -1.29
N ALA A 460 36.87 15.10 -2.04
CA ALA A 460 37.08 15.36 -3.46
C ALA A 460 36.07 14.66 -4.37
N GLN A 461 35.35 13.69 -3.86
CA GLN A 461 34.44 12.85 -4.64
C GLN A 461 32.99 13.03 -4.26
N THR A 462 32.70 13.79 -3.20
CA THR A 462 31.34 14.10 -2.76
C THR A 462 30.94 15.48 -3.27
N LEU A 463 29.96 15.51 -4.15
CA LEU A 463 29.36 16.72 -4.69
C LEU A 463 27.98 16.90 -4.08
N SER A 464 27.50 18.14 -3.97
CA SER A 464 26.14 18.39 -3.52
C SER A 464 25.35 19.16 -4.58
N VAL A 465 24.09 18.82 -4.74
CA VAL A 465 23.16 19.51 -5.64
C VAL A 465 21.82 19.69 -4.95
N SER A 466 21.26 20.90 -5.01
CA SER A 466 19.92 21.17 -4.53
C SER A 466 18.88 20.69 -5.54
N VAL A 467 17.91 19.90 -5.10
CA VAL A 467 16.80 19.52 -5.97
C VAL A 467 15.87 20.72 -6.20
N PRO A 468 15.23 20.82 -7.37
CA PRO A 468 14.28 21.90 -7.69
C PRO A 468 13.12 21.93 -6.71
N HIS A 469 12.67 23.12 -6.34
CA HIS A 469 11.48 23.29 -5.54
C HIS A 469 10.21 22.91 -6.35
N LEU A 470 9.21 22.32 -5.68
CA LEU A 470 7.97 21.89 -6.32
C LEU A 470 7.27 23.02 -7.12
N LEU A 471 7.25 24.25 -6.55
CA LEU A 471 6.65 25.42 -7.19
C LEU A 471 7.40 25.95 -8.42
N SER A 472 8.59 25.41 -8.73
CA SER A 472 9.28 25.74 -9.97
C SER A 472 8.64 25.15 -11.22
N PHE A 473 7.62 24.30 -11.05
CA PHE A 473 6.84 23.66 -12.12
C PHE A 473 7.69 22.97 -13.20
N GLY A 474 8.89 22.48 -12.82
CA GLY A 474 9.82 21.80 -13.73
C GLY A 474 10.69 22.74 -14.60
N PHE A 475 10.56 24.08 -14.46
CA PHE A 475 11.40 25.04 -15.17
C PHE A 475 12.79 25.16 -14.55
N SER A 476 12.92 24.91 -13.24
CA SER A 476 14.22 24.87 -12.58
C SER A 476 14.88 23.51 -12.76
N VAL A 477 16.19 23.49 -12.95
CA VAL A 477 17.00 22.29 -13.14
C VAL A 477 18.18 22.35 -12.18
N GLY A 478 18.35 21.32 -11.35
CA GLY A 478 19.59 21.10 -10.60
C GLY A 478 20.61 20.42 -11.52
N GLU A 479 21.77 20.99 -11.71
CA GLU A 479 22.81 20.41 -12.58
C GLU A 479 24.14 20.30 -11.85
N VAL A 480 24.84 19.18 -12.08
CA VAL A 480 26.21 18.98 -11.65
C VAL A 480 26.98 18.18 -12.69
N THR A 481 28.23 18.59 -12.93
CA THR A 481 29.12 17.89 -13.85
C THR A 481 30.19 17.16 -13.05
N VAL A 482 30.36 15.89 -13.33
CA VAL A 482 31.35 15.00 -12.71
C VAL A 482 32.40 14.67 -13.75
N ASN A 483 33.64 15.10 -13.50
CA ASN A 483 34.79 14.70 -14.33
C ASN A 483 35.34 13.38 -13.79
N SER A 484 35.52 12.37 -14.63
CA SER A 484 35.91 11.03 -14.19
C SER A 484 37.39 10.95 -13.80
N SER A 485 37.79 11.66 -12.77
CA SER A 485 39.10 11.46 -12.15
C SER A 485 39.15 10.26 -11.21
N GLY A 486 38.02 9.63 -10.89
CA GLY A 486 37.89 8.51 -9.98
C GLY A 486 36.85 7.45 -10.44
N LEU A 487 36.83 6.29 -9.75
CA LEU A 487 35.92 5.18 -10.04
C LEU A 487 34.56 5.31 -9.36
N LEU A 488 34.48 6.06 -8.27
CA LEU A 488 33.24 6.30 -7.53
C LEU A 488 33.07 7.78 -7.24
N HIS A 489 31.94 8.35 -7.58
CA HIS A 489 31.53 9.69 -7.20
C HIS A 489 30.18 9.62 -6.47
N GLN A 490 30.01 10.49 -5.49
CA GLN A 490 28.79 10.60 -4.70
C GLN A 490 28.19 11.99 -4.90
N VAL A 491 26.92 12.06 -5.28
CA VAL A 491 26.17 13.31 -5.41
C VAL A 491 25.10 13.30 -4.32
N GLN A 492 25.23 14.20 -3.35
CA GLN A 492 24.22 14.41 -2.30
C GLN A 492 23.08 15.27 -2.85
N LEU A 493 21.87 14.76 -2.74
CA LEU A 493 20.64 15.46 -3.16
C LEU A 493 20.09 16.25 -1.97
N LEU A 494 20.43 17.55 -1.92
CA LEU A 494 19.96 18.43 -0.85
C LEU A 494 18.48 18.74 -1.04
N HIS A 495 17.71 18.81 0.08
CA HIS A 495 16.27 19.08 0.12
C HIS A 495 15.39 18.00 -0.51
N PHE A 496 15.93 16.80 -0.77
CA PHE A 496 15.14 15.62 -1.15
C PHE A 496 14.82 14.80 0.10
N HIS A 497 13.68 15.11 0.75
CA HIS A 497 13.35 14.56 2.06
C HIS A 497 11.86 14.24 2.25
N GLN A 498 10.97 14.68 1.31
CA GLN A 498 9.54 14.48 1.43
C GLN A 498 9.01 13.45 0.42
N VAL A 499 8.03 12.64 0.85
CA VAL A 499 7.47 11.54 0.05
C VAL A 499 6.68 11.99 -1.18
N TYR A 500 6.14 13.21 -1.18
CA TYR A 500 5.45 13.74 -2.36
C TYR A 500 6.41 14.22 -3.46
N GLN A 501 7.70 14.42 -3.13
CA GLN A 501 8.69 14.82 -4.10
C GLN A 501 8.98 13.71 -5.10
N ALA A 502 9.02 14.05 -6.37
CA ALA A 502 9.36 13.12 -7.43
C ALA A 502 10.19 13.81 -8.52
N PHE A 503 11.34 13.24 -8.79
CA PHE A 503 12.31 13.81 -9.71
C PHE A 503 12.64 12.83 -10.84
N ARG A 504 12.93 13.40 -12.01
CA ARG A 504 13.60 12.73 -13.11
C ARG A 504 15.07 13.12 -13.05
N ILE A 505 15.92 12.16 -12.75
CA ILE A 505 17.37 12.33 -12.68
C ILE A 505 17.92 11.77 -13.99
N SER A 506 18.45 12.64 -14.84
CA SER A 506 19.09 12.26 -16.10
C SER A 506 20.60 12.30 -15.94
N VAL A 507 21.25 11.20 -16.30
CA VAL A 507 22.71 11.09 -16.31
C VAL A 507 23.16 10.91 -17.74
N VAL A 508 23.82 11.92 -18.28
CA VAL A 508 24.40 11.91 -19.62
C VAL A 508 25.90 11.75 -19.52
N SER A 509 26.44 10.73 -20.16
CA SER A 509 27.87 10.45 -20.19
C SER A 509 28.46 10.77 -21.55
N SER A 510 29.66 11.37 -21.55
CA SER A 510 30.50 11.61 -22.75
C SER A 510 31.90 11.08 -22.47
N CYS A 511 32.44 10.28 -23.38
CA CYS A 511 33.75 9.65 -23.23
C CYS A 511 34.73 10.11 -24.31
N ARG A 512 35.97 10.29 -23.93
CA ARG A 512 37.04 10.64 -24.89
C ARG A 512 37.68 9.36 -25.42
N GLY A 513 37.69 9.16 -26.74
CA GLY A 513 38.31 8.03 -27.45
C GLY A 513 37.31 6.99 -27.97
N ASN A 514 37.74 6.17 -28.92
CA ASN A 514 36.98 5.03 -29.46
C ASN A 514 37.06 3.82 -28.52
N ALA A 515 36.75 3.99 -27.26
CA ALA A 515 36.82 2.91 -26.29
C ALA A 515 35.61 1.96 -26.41
N ASP A 516 35.85 0.67 -26.18
CA ASP A 516 34.82 -0.32 -25.93
C ASP A 516 33.79 0.21 -24.97
N ARG A 517 32.51 -0.03 -25.25
CA ARG A 517 31.40 0.39 -24.36
C ARG A 517 31.61 -0.24 -22.99
N LEU A 518 31.99 0.57 -22.01
CA LEU A 518 32.23 0.13 -20.65
C LEU A 518 30.95 0.33 -19.81
N PRO A 519 30.62 -0.60 -18.92
CA PRO A 519 29.47 -0.45 -18.04
C PRO A 519 29.74 0.59 -16.94
N SER A 520 28.78 1.47 -16.74
CA SER A 520 28.69 2.36 -15.58
C SER A 520 27.42 2.04 -14.79
N VAL A 521 27.46 2.19 -13.48
CA VAL A 521 26.32 1.92 -12.61
C VAL A 521 25.95 3.19 -11.87
N TYR A 522 24.69 3.52 -11.94
CA TYR A 522 24.09 4.63 -11.19
C TYR A 522 23.16 4.06 -10.13
N ARG A 523 23.44 4.38 -8.87
CA ARG A 523 22.68 3.93 -7.72
C ARG A 523 22.12 5.12 -6.96
N LEU A 524 20.81 5.24 -6.89
CA LEU A 524 20.14 6.15 -5.98
C LEU A 524 19.91 5.40 -4.66
N ARG A 525 20.59 5.84 -3.60
CA ARG A 525 20.52 5.21 -2.28
C ARG A 525 19.81 6.09 -1.28
N VAL A 526 18.80 5.52 -0.61
CA VAL A 526 18.07 6.13 0.50
C VAL A 526 18.60 5.54 1.82
N PRO A 527 19.34 6.31 2.65
CA PRO A 527 20.07 5.75 3.78
C PRO A 527 19.19 5.20 4.90
N TRP A 528 18.00 5.76 5.10
CA TRP A 528 17.13 5.46 6.25
C TRP A 528 16.12 4.33 6.01
N PHE A 529 15.90 3.89 4.76
CA PHE A 529 14.84 2.91 4.47
C PHE A 529 15.33 1.67 3.71
N ARG A 530 16.62 1.56 3.39
CA ARG A 530 17.18 0.46 2.58
C ARG A 530 16.39 0.22 1.29
N GLU A 531 16.18 1.28 0.57
CA GLU A 531 15.71 1.28 -0.81
C GLU A 531 16.81 1.80 -1.72
N ASP A 532 17.01 1.15 -2.83
CA ASP A 532 17.98 1.52 -3.83
C ASP A 532 17.32 1.45 -5.22
N SER A 533 17.67 2.38 -6.09
CA SER A 533 17.32 2.30 -7.51
C SER A 533 18.59 2.19 -8.33
N PHE A 534 18.67 1.18 -9.20
CA PHE A 534 19.84 0.90 -10.00
C PHE A 534 19.56 1.11 -11.48
N THR A 535 20.51 1.73 -12.18
CA THR A 535 20.53 1.82 -13.63
C THR A 535 21.93 1.47 -14.12
N THR A 536 22.02 0.46 -14.96
CA THR A 536 23.28 0.09 -15.63
C THR A 536 23.27 0.66 -17.04
N ALA A 537 24.31 1.38 -17.39
CA ALA A 537 24.46 2.03 -18.67
C ALA A 537 25.79 1.62 -19.34
N SER A 538 25.74 1.30 -20.62
CA SER A 538 26.94 1.17 -21.44
C SER A 538 27.30 2.54 -22.00
N VAL A 539 28.35 3.17 -21.46
CA VAL A 539 28.74 4.53 -21.81
C VAL A 539 29.58 4.61 -23.10
N PRO A 540 29.42 5.69 -23.90
CA PRO A 540 28.62 6.89 -23.69
C PRO A 540 27.11 6.65 -23.88
N SER A 541 26.28 7.22 -22.99
CA SER A 541 24.82 7.06 -23.02
C SER A 541 24.11 8.17 -22.25
N ALA A 542 22.80 8.28 -22.48
CA ALA A 542 21.89 9.05 -21.64
C ALA A 542 20.97 8.07 -20.93
N SER A 543 20.90 8.14 -19.62
CA SER A 543 20.08 7.26 -18.78
C SER A 543 19.24 8.07 -17.81
N GLU A 544 18.07 7.58 -17.49
CA GLU A 544 17.16 8.23 -16.54
C GLU A 544 16.93 7.34 -15.32
N ILE A 545 16.88 7.98 -14.16
CA ILE A 545 16.52 7.36 -12.88
C ILE A 545 15.33 8.13 -12.32
N SER A 546 14.35 7.42 -11.82
CA SER A 546 13.24 8.04 -11.08
C SER A 546 13.63 8.22 -9.61
N GLY A 547 13.69 9.45 -9.15
CA GLY A 547 13.89 9.79 -7.74
C GLY A 547 12.56 9.97 -7.04
N MET A 548 12.16 9.01 -6.20
CA MET A 548 10.97 9.06 -5.36
C MET A 548 11.31 8.40 -4.02
N LEU A 549 10.53 8.72 -2.98
CA LEU A 549 10.74 8.17 -1.64
C LEU A 549 9.51 7.39 -1.18
N HIS A 550 9.74 6.31 -0.43
CA HIS A 550 8.67 5.57 0.25
C HIS A 550 8.39 6.11 1.65
N THR A 551 9.38 6.80 2.24
CA THR A 551 9.31 7.36 3.59
C THR A 551 10.01 8.71 3.61
N SER A 552 9.49 9.68 4.39
CA SER A 552 10.15 10.95 4.60
C SER A 552 11.44 10.78 5.40
N ARG A 553 12.40 11.69 5.22
CA ARG A 553 13.69 11.62 5.92
C ARG A 553 13.53 11.98 7.40
N PRO A 554 13.95 11.14 8.35
CA PRO A 554 14.09 11.51 9.75
C PRO A 554 15.19 12.57 9.95
N GLY A 555 15.01 13.44 10.95
CA GLY A 555 15.88 14.61 11.14
C GLY A 555 17.38 14.32 11.26
N ASN A 556 17.74 13.16 11.81
CA ASN A 556 19.14 12.79 12.10
C ASN A 556 19.83 11.97 11.00
N PHE A 557 19.17 11.73 9.86
CA PHE A 557 19.73 10.93 8.78
C PHE A 557 20.40 11.79 7.70
N SER A 558 21.40 11.21 7.03
CA SER A 558 22.07 11.82 5.88
C SER A 558 21.12 11.98 4.68
N ASN A 559 21.48 12.87 3.76
CA ASN A 559 20.71 13.09 2.53
C ASN A 559 20.70 11.85 1.61
N VAL A 560 19.75 11.81 0.68
CA VAL A 560 19.75 10.85 -0.42
C VAL A 560 21.04 10.99 -1.24
N LEU A 561 21.62 9.86 -1.60
CA LEU A 561 22.88 9.79 -2.32
C LEU A 561 22.69 9.19 -3.71
N LEU A 562 23.15 9.88 -4.74
CA LEU A 562 23.34 9.30 -6.06
C LEU A 562 24.81 8.89 -6.19
N GLN A 563 25.05 7.58 -6.18
CA GLN A 563 26.38 6.99 -6.37
C GLN A 563 26.59 6.67 -7.85
N LEU A 564 27.66 7.22 -8.42
CA LEU A 564 28.08 6.98 -9.79
C LEU A 564 29.34 6.11 -9.78
N HIS A 565 29.20 4.84 -10.16
CA HIS A 565 30.33 3.96 -10.43
C HIS A 565 30.74 4.15 -11.88
N THR A 566 31.73 4.98 -12.10
CA THR A 566 32.09 5.57 -13.40
C THR A 566 33.01 4.68 -14.21
N ALA A 567 32.95 4.82 -15.53
CA ALA A 567 33.95 4.30 -16.44
C ALA A 567 35.13 5.31 -16.58
N PRO A 568 36.37 4.84 -16.85
CA PRO A 568 37.51 5.72 -17.05
C PRO A 568 37.35 6.63 -18.27
N ASN A 569 37.92 7.82 -18.21
CA ASN A 569 37.99 8.81 -19.32
C ASN A 569 36.59 9.29 -19.81
N CYS A 570 35.57 9.23 -18.95
CA CYS A 570 34.24 9.73 -19.25
C CYS A 570 33.89 10.91 -18.33
N GLN A 571 33.11 11.84 -18.85
CA GLN A 571 32.46 12.90 -18.07
C GLN A 571 30.99 12.59 -17.91
N TYR A 572 30.40 12.92 -16.77
CA TYR A 572 29.00 12.67 -16.46
C TYR A 572 28.35 14.00 -16.11
N LYS A 573 27.26 14.31 -16.81
CA LYS A 573 26.37 15.44 -16.48
C LYS A 573 25.13 14.89 -15.84
N VAL A 574 24.88 15.21 -14.59
CA VAL A 574 23.67 14.86 -13.85
C VAL A 574 22.74 16.07 -13.88
N SER A 575 21.53 15.90 -14.33
CA SER A 575 20.47 16.91 -14.30
C SER A 575 19.23 16.38 -13.61
N ILE A 576 18.66 17.18 -12.71
CA ILE A 576 17.53 16.83 -11.86
C ILE A 576 16.39 17.76 -12.17
N ARG A 577 15.24 17.21 -12.57
CA ARG A 577 14.01 17.96 -12.87
C ARG A 577 12.83 17.40 -12.11
N THR A 578 11.92 18.25 -11.65
CA THR A 578 10.68 17.81 -11.04
C THR A 578 9.79 17.13 -12.09
N SER A 579 9.29 15.94 -11.77
CA SER A 579 8.35 15.19 -12.61
C SER A 579 6.94 15.35 -12.09
N PHE A 580 6.18 16.28 -12.66
CA PHE A 580 4.82 16.61 -12.21
C PHE A 580 3.86 15.41 -12.21
N PRO A 581 3.81 14.56 -13.26
CA PRO A 581 2.97 13.38 -13.25
C PRO A 581 3.29 12.43 -12.07
N LYS A 582 4.60 12.22 -11.80
CA LYS A 582 5.03 11.37 -10.68
C LYS A 582 4.73 12.00 -9.32
N VAL A 583 4.80 13.33 -9.18
CA VAL A 583 4.34 14.05 -7.98
C VAL A 583 2.86 13.78 -7.74
N LEU A 584 2.02 13.91 -8.76
CA LEU A 584 0.59 13.60 -8.65
C LEU A 584 0.34 12.13 -8.27
N GLY A 585 1.08 11.20 -8.86
CA GLY A 585 1.04 9.78 -8.49
C GLY A 585 1.43 9.54 -7.03
N GLN A 586 2.48 10.20 -6.53
CA GLN A 586 2.89 10.14 -5.13
C GLN A 586 1.83 10.74 -4.18
N VAL A 587 1.28 11.91 -4.53
CA VAL A 587 0.19 12.51 -3.75
C VAL A 587 -0.99 11.55 -3.62
N LEU A 588 -1.40 10.92 -4.71
CA LEU A 588 -2.50 9.96 -4.67
C LEU A 588 -2.13 8.67 -3.92
N ARG A 589 -0.88 8.24 -3.98
CA ARG A 589 -0.37 7.07 -3.24
C ARG A 589 -0.46 7.26 -1.72
N PHE A 590 -0.15 8.45 -1.23
CA PHE A 590 -0.13 8.74 0.21
C PHE A 590 -1.45 9.29 0.73
N CYS A 591 -2.11 10.16 -0.03
CA CYS A 591 -3.32 10.87 0.37
C CYS A 591 -4.59 10.34 -0.32
N GLY A 592 -4.52 9.23 -1.06
CA GLY A 592 -5.68 8.62 -1.73
C GLY A 592 -6.91 8.45 -0.83
N PRO A 593 -6.77 7.96 0.41
CA PRO A 593 -7.87 7.83 1.36
C PRO A 593 -8.59 9.15 1.71
N MET A 594 -7.94 10.30 1.52
CA MET A 594 -8.54 11.61 1.79
C MET A 594 -9.53 12.05 0.69
N VAL A 595 -9.40 11.53 -0.54
CA VAL A 595 -10.29 11.89 -1.66
C VAL A 595 -11.76 11.53 -1.37
N PRO A 596 -12.11 10.31 -0.91
CA PRO A 596 -13.47 9.98 -0.47
C PRO A 596 -14.02 10.90 0.62
N VAL A 597 -13.18 11.35 1.54
CA VAL A 597 -13.58 12.28 2.61
C VAL A 597 -13.99 13.62 2.03
N TYR A 598 -13.19 14.22 1.18
CA TYR A 598 -13.53 15.49 0.52
C TYR A 598 -14.70 15.34 -0.47
N THR A 599 -14.92 14.15 -1.02
CA THR A 599 -16.15 13.81 -1.76
C THR A 599 -17.37 13.92 -0.83
N ALA A 600 -17.33 13.29 0.33
CA ALA A 600 -18.39 13.36 1.33
C ALA A 600 -18.62 14.79 1.86
N VAL A 601 -17.55 15.55 2.12
CA VAL A 601 -17.59 16.96 2.50
C VAL A 601 -18.36 17.78 1.45
N THR A 602 -18.01 17.61 0.17
CA THR A 602 -18.68 18.32 -0.93
C THR A 602 -20.19 17.97 -1.01
N LEU A 603 -20.53 16.69 -0.83
CA LEU A 603 -21.92 16.22 -0.82
C LEU A 603 -22.70 16.73 0.39
N LEU A 604 -22.07 16.83 1.57
CA LEU A 604 -22.68 17.43 2.78
C LEU A 604 -22.96 18.92 2.57
N LEU A 605 -22.03 19.66 1.97
CA LEU A 605 -22.24 21.08 1.66
C LEU A 605 -23.29 21.27 0.56
N ALA A 606 -23.38 20.34 -0.40
CA ALA A 606 -24.48 20.32 -1.37
C ALA A 606 -25.82 20.10 -0.69
N CYS A 607 -25.90 19.18 0.29
CA CYS A 607 -27.10 18.98 1.12
C CYS A 607 -27.46 20.25 1.89
N ARG A 608 -26.48 20.93 2.52
CA ARG A 608 -26.70 22.24 3.14
C ARG A 608 -27.29 23.25 2.15
N GLY A 609 -26.71 23.34 0.95
CA GLY A 609 -27.21 24.21 -0.11
C GLY A 609 -28.68 23.94 -0.48
N GLN A 610 -29.05 22.64 -0.55
CA GLN A 610 -30.40 22.19 -0.80
C GLN A 610 -31.37 22.60 0.33
N LEU A 611 -30.99 22.33 1.59
CA LEU A 611 -31.78 22.70 2.75
C LEU A 611 -31.97 24.22 2.87
N CYS A 612 -30.91 25.00 2.59
CA CYS A 612 -31.00 26.47 2.56
C CYS A 612 -31.89 26.98 1.41
N SER A 613 -31.89 26.33 0.25
CA SER A 613 -32.79 26.66 -0.85
C SER A 613 -34.26 26.47 -0.46
N ILE A 614 -34.56 25.31 0.15
CA ILE A 614 -35.93 25.00 0.64
C ILE A 614 -36.36 25.99 1.73
N LEU A 615 -35.46 26.32 2.66
CA LEU A 615 -35.74 27.28 3.74
C LEU A 615 -36.06 28.69 3.21
N ARG A 616 -35.38 29.14 2.15
CA ARG A 616 -35.51 30.48 1.59
C ARG A 616 -36.68 30.65 0.61
N SER A 617 -36.89 29.66 -0.25
CA SER A 617 -37.80 29.76 -1.41
C SER A 617 -38.93 28.73 -1.37
N GLY A 618 -38.94 27.80 -0.40
CA GLY A 618 -39.88 26.68 -0.38
C GLY A 618 -39.68 25.70 -1.54
N ARG A 619 -38.60 25.81 -2.30
CA ARG A 619 -38.33 25.00 -3.48
C ARG A 619 -36.98 24.34 -3.41
N ALA A 620 -36.85 23.14 -4.00
CA ALA A 620 -35.60 22.45 -4.14
C ALA A 620 -34.80 23.00 -5.35
N ALA A 621 -33.51 23.26 -5.13
CA ALA A 621 -32.62 23.64 -6.23
C ALA A 621 -32.21 22.42 -7.07
N ASP A 622 -31.72 22.62 -8.30
CA ASP A 622 -31.20 21.54 -9.13
C ASP A 622 -29.98 20.89 -8.44
N MET A 623 -29.99 19.56 -8.36
CA MET A 623 -28.92 18.77 -7.72
C MET A 623 -27.52 19.17 -8.23
N MET A 624 -27.36 19.29 -9.56
CA MET A 624 -26.04 19.61 -10.13
C MET A 624 -25.57 21.02 -9.76
N GLN A 625 -26.53 21.96 -9.56
CA GLN A 625 -26.18 23.31 -9.11
C GLN A 625 -25.69 23.31 -7.66
N VAL A 626 -26.35 22.60 -6.76
CA VAL A 626 -25.93 22.55 -5.36
C VAL A 626 -24.63 21.78 -5.17
N VAL A 627 -24.41 20.70 -5.94
CA VAL A 627 -23.16 19.94 -5.90
C VAL A 627 -22.01 20.79 -6.45
N SER A 628 -22.22 21.52 -7.54
CA SER A 628 -21.19 22.43 -8.07
C SER A 628 -20.85 23.57 -7.12
N ALA A 629 -21.79 24.00 -6.28
CA ALA A 629 -21.57 25.00 -5.24
C ALA A 629 -21.02 24.43 -3.93
N GLY A 630 -20.89 23.11 -3.81
CA GLY A 630 -20.38 22.44 -2.62
C GLY A 630 -18.86 22.59 -2.41
N LEU A 631 -18.12 23.02 -3.40
CA LEU A 631 -16.70 23.35 -3.26
C LEU A 631 -16.53 24.73 -2.60
N GLN A 632 -16.30 24.76 -1.30
CA GLN A 632 -16.16 25.97 -0.48
C GLN A 632 -14.87 25.92 0.35
N PRO A 633 -13.68 26.04 -0.28
CA PRO A 633 -12.41 25.81 0.40
C PRO A 633 -12.19 26.76 1.59
N HIS A 634 -12.56 28.02 1.47
CA HIS A 634 -12.41 29.00 2.54
C HIS A 634 -13.28 28.71 3.79
N GLN A 635 -14.44 28.04 3.61
CA GLN A 635 -15.32 27.68 4.72
C GLN A 635 -14.95 26.36 5.41
N VAL A 636 -14.23 25.48 4.71
CA VAL A 636 -13.83 24.17 5.22
C VAL A 636 -12.36 24.14 5.63
N LEU A 637 -11.45 24.52 4.72
CA LEU A 637 -10.01 24.34 4.97
C LEU A 637 -9.48 25.31 6.03
N LEU A 638 -9.96 26.56 6.07
CA LEU A 638 -9.51 27.49 7.08
C LEU A 638 -9.84 27.00 8.51
N PRO A 639 -11.08 26.59 8.83
CA PRO A 639 -11.38 25.97 10.12
C PRO A 639 -10.61 24.68 10.38
N VAL A 640 -10.38 23.84 9.35
CA VAL A 640 -9.57 22.61 9.49
C VAL A 640 -8.15 22.95 9.91
N TYR A 641 -7.49 23.93 9.27
CA TYR A 641 -6.15 24.38 9.66
C TYR A 641 -6.13 24.97 11.09
N LEU A 642 -7.12 25.79 11.44
CA LEU A 642 -7.23 26.33 12.79
C LEU A 642 -7.40 25.22 13.83
N LEU A 643 -8.26 24.25 13.53
CA LEU A 643 -8.51 23.12 14.42
C LEU A 643 -7.25 22.25 14.56
N HIS A 644 -6.51 22.03 13.47
CA HIS A 644 -5.24 21.32 13.48
C HIS A 644 -4.20 22.03 14.39
N VAL A 645 -4.02 23.33 14.23
CA VAL A 645 -3.13 24.13 15.09
C VAL A 645 -3.57 24.10 16.55
N LEU A 646 -4.86 24.14 16.81
CA LEU A 646 -5.39 24.03 18.18
C LEU A 646 -5.13 22.65 18.78
N LEU A 647 -5.36 21.58 18.04
CA LEU A 647 -5.13 20.21 18.50
C LEU A 647 -3.64 19.87 18.68
N SER A 648 -2.73 20.59 18.04
CA SER A 648 -1.29 20.44 18.27
C SER A 648 -0.79 21.06 19.58
N CYS A 649 -1.61 21.89 20.25
CA CYS A 649 -1.30 22.43 21.57
C CYS A 649 -1.43 21.35 22.65
N SER A 650 -0.37 21.15 23.46
CA SER A 650 -0.32 20.13 24.53
C SER A 650 -1.48 20.21 25.53
N CYS A 651 -1.87 21.41 25.96
CA CYS A 651 -3.01 21.59 26.86
C CYS A 651 -4.35 21.07 26.28
N LEU A 652 -4.55 21.20 24.98
CA LEU A 652 -5.78 20.73 24.33
C LEU A 652 -5.72 19.23 24.01
N GLN A 653 -4.54 18.66 23.81
CA GLN A 653 -4.37 17.21 23.72
C GLN A 653 -4.76 16.52 25.02
N ASP A 654 -4.35 17.06 26.17
CA ASP A 654 -4.74 16.55 27.49
C ASP A 654 -6.26 16.63 27.69
N ILE A 655 -6.88 17.75 27.33
CA ILE A 655 -8.34 17.92 27.43
C ILE A 655 -9.06 16.94 26.47
N SER A 656 -8.57 16.78 25.24
CA SER A 656 -9.18 15.87 24.27
C SER A 656 -9.09 14.41 24.73
N SER A 657 -7.98 14.01 25.36
CA SER A 657 -7.81 12.67 25.93
C SER A 657 -8.78 12.41 27.09
N VAL A 658 -8.98 13.41 27.98
CA VAL A 658 -9.94 13.34 29.09
C VAL A 658 -11.38 13.25 28.58
N LEU A 659 -11.70 13.96 27.49
CA LEU A 659 -13.03 13.92 26.86
C LEU A 659 -13.26 12.68 25.99
N GLY A 660 -12.25 11.82 25.83
CA GLY A 660 -12.34 10.64 24.99
C GLY A 660 -12.54 10.96 23.50
N LEU A 661 -12.13 12.15 23.06
CA LEU A 661 -12.19 12.51 21.64
C LEU A 661 -11.20 11.65 20.84
N PRO A 662 -11.56 11.27 19.61
CA PRO A 662 -10.65 10.51 18.77
C PRO A 662 -9.36 11.34 18.54
N PRO A 663 -8.19 10.68 18.51
CA PRO A 663 -6.95 11.36 18.17
C PRO A 663 -7.02 11.89 16.74
N GLU A 664 -6.25 12.94 16.49
CA GLU A 664 -6.13 13.50 15.15
C GLU A 664 -5.64 12.44 14.15
N ASP A 665 -6.18 12.47 12.92
CA ASP A 665 -5.75 11.59 11.84
C ASP A 665 -4.40 12.06 11.31
N THR A 666 -3.33 11.53 11.88
CA THR A 666 -1.96 11.70 11.35
C THR A 666 -1.59 10.55 10.45
N LEU A 667 -0.72 10.80 9.48
CA LEU A 667 -0.11 9.71 8.71
C LEU A 667 0.61 8.77 9.67
N PRO A 668 0.45 7.44 9.52
CA PRO A 668 1.11 6.50 10.42
C PRO A 668 2.61 6.78 10.43
N PRO A 669 3.24 6.84 11.62
CA PRO A 669 4.68 7.06 11.72
C PRO A 669 5.40 5.95 10.95
N THR A 670 6.30 6.34 10.08
CA THR A 670 7.07 5.43 9.24
C THR A 670 8.18 4.74 10.03
N PHE A 671 8.54 5.32 11.17
CA PHE A 671 9.60 4.85 12.06
C PHE A 671 9.05 4.47 13.44
N PRO A 672 9.70 3.54 14.14
CA PRO A 672 9.30 3.17 15.48
C PRO A 672 9.42 4.36 16.44
N ASP A 673 8.47 4.44 17.39
CA ASP A 673 8.50 5.39 18.49
C ASP A 673 9.84 5.28 19.24
N GLY A 674 10.57 6.39 19.38
CA GLY A 674 11.82 6.45 20.11
C GLY A 674 13.07 6.84 19.29
N VAL A 675 12.96 7.10 18.00
CA VAL A 675 14.00 7.83 17.27
C VAL A 675 13.85 9.30 17.63
N GLU A 676 14.74 9.84 18.49
CA GLU A 676 14.79 11.26 18.80
C GLU A 676 14.84 12.07 17.49
N GLY A 677 13.86 12.92 17.25
CA GLY A 677 13.69 13.70 16.02
C GLY A 677 12.62 13.17 15.04
N ALA A 678 11.92 12.05 15.36
CA ALA A 678 10.82 11.53 14.54
C ALA A 678 9.47 12.25 14.77
N GLU A 679 9.39 13.17 15.71
CA GLU A 679 8.17 13.95 16.01
C GLU A 679 7.92 15.12 15.02
N SER A 680 8.52 15.15 13.86
CA SER A 680 8.02 16.06 12.83
C SER A 680 6.66 15.54 12.35
N HIS A 681 5.58 16.07 12.90
CA HIS A 681 4.26 15.98 12.28
C HIS A 681 4.43 16.30 10.80
N GLU A 682 4.16 15.33 9.93
CA GLU A 682 4.26 15.56 8.50
C GLU A 682 3.15 16.54 8.09
N GLU A 683 3.45 17.84 8.10
CA GLU A 683 2.50 18.92 7.75
C GLU A 683 2.12 18.96 6.25
N TRP A 684 2.90 18.28 5.41
CA TRP A 684 2.70 18.36 3.96
C TRP A 684 1.32 17.89 3.45
N PRO A 685 0.60 16.92 4.06
CA PRO A 685 -0.74 16.57 3.62
C PRO A 685 -1.71 17.74 3.70
N HIS A 686 -1.55 18.58 4.72
CA HIS A 686 -2.37 19.78 4.90
C HIS A 686 -2.11 20.84 3.83
N LEU A 687 -0.85 20.98 3.37
CA LEU A 687 -0.51 21.87 2.24
C LEU A 687 -1.20 21.43 0.93
N LEU A 688 -1.46 20.14 0.76
CA LEU A 688 -2.11 19.58 -0.43
C LEU A 688 -3.63 19.45 -0.29
N SER A 689 -4.20 19.76 0.89
CA SER A 689 -5.65 19.71 1.13
C SER A 689 -6.49 20.47 0.10
N PRO A 690 -6.10 21.66 -0.41
CA PRO A 690 -6.87 22.32 -1.48
C PRO A 690 -6.94 21.49 -2.75
N LEU A 691 -5.85 20.85 -3.16
CA LEU A 691 -5.82 19.98 -4.33
C LEU A 691 -6.72 18.76 -4.12
N LEU A 692 -6.57 18.09 -2.97
CA LEU A 692 -7.37 16.90 -2.62
C LEU A 692 -8.86 17.24 -2.53
N TYR A 693 -9.22 18.44 -2.04
CA TYR A 693 -10.60 18.89 -1.99
C TYR A 693 -11.16 19.09 -3.40
N VAL A 694 -10.41 19.72 -4.32
CA VAL A 694 -10.80 19.87 -5.73
C VAL A 694 -11.00 18.50 -6.39
N LEU A 695 -10.11 17.53 -6.13
CA LEU A 695 -10.24 16.16 -6.64
C LEU A 695 -11.48 15.45 -6.07
N GLY A 696 -11.73 15.57 -4.77
CA GLY A 696 -12.93 15.02 -4.12
C GLY A 696 -14.22 15.67 -4.65
N ALA A 697 -14.22 17.00 -4.86
CA ALA A 697 -15.35 17.70 -5.43
C ALA A 697 -15.62 17.32 -6.90
N ALA A 698 -14.57 17.01 -7.67
CA ALA A 698 -14.72 16.48 -9.02
C ALA A 698 -15.38 15.08 -9.01
N VAL A 699 -14.99 14.20 -8.07
CA VAL A 699 -15.64 12.89 -7.88
C VAL A 699 -17.11 13.08 -7.50
N ALA A 700 -17.43 14.00 -6.58
CA ALA A 700 -18.80 14.31 -6.18
C ALA A 700 -19.64 14.81 -7.36
N PHE A 701 -19.10 15.74 -8.16
CA PHE A 701 -19.77 16.32 -9.32
C PHE A 701 -20.06 15.27 -10.40
N TRP A 702 -19.03 14.57 -10.85
CA TRP A 702 -19.19 13.58 -11.94
C TRP A 702 -19.91 12.32 -11.49
N GLY A 703 -19.73 11.89 -10.24
CA GLY A 703 -20.49 10.80 -9.63
C GLY A 703 -21.98 11.12 -9.57
N SER A 704 -22.34 12.36 -9.17
CA SER A 704 -23.73 12.84 -9.18
C SER A 704 -24.30 12.96 -10.58
N ALA A 705 -23.53 13.44 -11.55
CA ALA A 705 -23.93 13.53 -12.95
C ALA A 705 -24.19 12.14 -13.55
N LEU A 706 -23.30 11.18 -13.29
CA LEU A 706 -23.45 9.78 -13.71
C LEU A 706 -24.68 9.13 -13.07
N LEU A 707 -24.88 9.30 -11.76
CA LEU A 707 -26.04 8.80 -11.05
C LEU A 707 -27.35 9.34 -11.68
N ARG A 708 -27.42 10.65 -11.93
CA ARG A 708 -28.57 11.28 -12.59
C ARG A 708 -28.82 10.70 -13.99
N LEU A 709 -27.74 10.49 -14.76
CA LEU A 709 -27.82 9.88 -16.09
C LEU A 709 -28.35 8.44 -16.02
N LEU A 710 -27.79 7.62 -15.11
CA LEU A 710 -28.23 6.23 -14.92
C LEU A 710 -29.71 6.15 -14.51
N ILE A 711 -30.16 6.98 -13.56
CA ILE A 711 -31.56 7.04 -13.14
C ILE A 711 -32.47 7.40 -14.33
N ARG A 712 -32.07 8.37 -15.15
CA ARG A 712 -32.80 8.73 -16.37
C ARG A 712 -32.88 7.59 -17.37
N LEU A 713 -31.78 6.90 -17.63
CA LEU A 713 -31.73 5.76 -18.55
C LEU A 713 -32.58 4.59 -18.05
N VAL A 714 -32.44 4.21 -16.78
CA VAL A 714 -33.25 3.15 -16.16
C VAL A 714 -34.74 3.52 -16.20
N SER A 715 -35.09 4.79 -15.92
CA SER A 715 -36.48 5.25 -16.00
C SER A 715 -37.08 5.16 -17.42
N LEU A 716 -36.25 5.27 -18.46
CA LEU A 716 -36.66 5.07 -19.86
C LEU A 716 -37.05 3.62 -20.10
N PHE A 717 -36.23 2.66 -19.66
CA PHE A 717 -36.51 1.22 -19.83
C PHE A 717 -37.73 0.76 -19.02
N LEU A 718 -37.94 1.35 -17.84
CA LEU A 718 -39.06 0.99 -16.97
C LEU A 718 -40.35 1.77 -17.28
N ALA A 719 -40.32 2.78 -18.14
CA ALA A 719 -41.47 3.62 -18.49
C ALA A 719 -42.70 2.81 -18.98
N PRO A 720 -42.58 1.74 -19.80
CA PRO A 720 -43.69 0.94 -20.27
C PRO A 720 -44.44 0.22 -19.13
N LEU A 721 -43.73 -0.06 -18.03
CA LEU A 721 -44.28 -0.77 -16.85
C LEU A 721 -44.97 0.19 -15.85
N HIS A 722 -44.78 1.50 -16.03
CA HIS A 722 -45.27 2.50 -15.09
C HIS A 722 -46.67 3.03 -15.52
N ARG A 723 -47.67 2.78 -14.68
CA ARG A 723 -48.98 3.41 -14.83
C ARG A 723 -48.99 4.71 -14.02
N PRO A 724 -49.18 5.88 -14.67
CA PRO A 724 -49.23 7.15 -13.94
C PRO A 724 -50.45 7.19 -13.07
N SER A 725 -50.28 7.34 -11.77
CA SER A 725 -51.35 7.58 -10.81
C SER A 725 -51.35 9.08 -10.47
N VAL A 726 -52.47 9.76 -10.77
CA VAL A 726 -52.67 11.19 -10.53
C VAL A 726 -52.96 11.48 -9.04
N SER A 727 -53.09 10.47 -8.20
CA SER A 727 -53.39 10.65 -6.80
C SER A 727 -52.18 11.22 -6.02
N ARG A 728 -52.37 12.30 -5.27
CA ARG A 728 -51.38 12.95 -4.38
C ARG A 728 -50.73 11.98 -3.37
N THR A 729 -51.40 10.86 -3.04
CA THR A 729 -50.94 9.85 -2.09
C THR A 729 -50.22 8.67 -2.76
N SER A 730 -50.19 8.66 -4.09
CA SER A 730 -49.60 7.55 -4.86
C SER A 730 -48.07 7.61 -4.81
N GLY A 731 -47.52 6.92 -3.85
CA GLY A 731 -46.06 6.71 -3.76
C GLY A 731 -45.42 6.89 -2.40
N THR A 732 -46.18 7.41 -1.42
CA THR A 732 -45.76 7.39 -0.01
C THR A 732 -46.07 6.02 0.58
N LEU A 733 -45.14 5.45 1.32
CA LEU A 733 -45.38 4.23 2.07
C LEU A 733 -46.29 4.53 3.26
N SER A 734 -47.31 3.69 3.47
CA SER A 734 -48.16 3.80 4.66
C SER A 734 -47.32 3.60 5.91
N LEU A 735 -47.71 4.20 7.04
CA LEU A 735 -47.00 4.03 8.32
C LEU A 735 -46.90 2.54 8.71
N GLN A 736 -47.93 1.75 8.47
CA GLN A 736 -47.93 0.31 8.71
C GLN A 736 -46.88 -0.41 7.84
N THR A 737 -46.78 -0.05 6.55
CA THR A 737 -45.79 -0.64 5.64
C THR A 737 -44.37 -0.23 6.04
N GLN A 738 -44.18 1.02 6.45
CA GLN A 738 -42.86 1.47 6.95
C GLN A 738 -42.43 0.73 8.20
N PHE A 739 -43.37 0.54 9.16
CA PHE A 739 -43.12 -0.21 10.39
C PHE A 739 -42.78 -1.67 10.08
N LEU A 740 -43.56 -2.33 9.23
CA LEU A 740 -43.31 -3.73 8.83
C LEU A 740 -41.94 -3.89 8.15
N LEU A 741 -41.62 -3.00 7.19
CA LEU A 741 -40.31 -2.98 6.55
C LEU A 741 -39.19 -2.73 7.56
N GLY A 742 -39.37 -1.83 8.53
CA GLY A 742 -38.45 -1.58 9.61
C GLY A 742 -38.14 -2.82 10.42
N VAL A 743 -39.19 -3.56 10.81
CA VAL A 743 -39.06 -4.84 11.54
C VAL A 743 -38.34 -5.88 10.70
N CYS A 744 -38.65 -5.99 9.40
CA CYS A 744 -37.97 -6.93 8.51
C CYS A 744 -36.48 -6.58 8.33
N LEU A 745 -36.14 -5.28 8.19
CA LEU A 745 -34.77 -4.83 8.07
C LEU A 745 -33.96 -5.02 9.37
N TYR A 746 -34.63 -4.78 10.52
CA TYR A 746 -34.01 -5.08 11.82
C TYR A 746 -33.75 -6.59 11.96
N ALA A 747 -34.70 -7.42 11.62
CA ALA A 747 -34.55 -8.87 11.63
C ALA A 747 -33.41 -9.31 10.67
N ALA A 748 -33.33 -8.72 9.48
CA ALA A 748 -32.29 -9.00 8.53
C ALA A 748 -30.87 -8.59 9.08
N ALA A 749 -30.78 -7.42 9.72
CA ALA A 749 -29.53 -6.97 10.35
C ALA A 749 -29.11 -7.89 11.49
N TRP A 750 -30.07 -8.34 12.31
CA TRP A 750 -29.83 -9.21 13.46
C TRP A 750 -29.47 -10.64 13.07
N MET A 751 -30.21 -11.21 12.13
CA MET A 751 -30.07 -12.64 11.76
C MET A 751 -28.98 -12.90 10.72
N PHE A 752 -28.67 -11.92 9.89
CA PHE A 752 -27.75 -12.09 8.77
C PHE A 752 -26.57 -11.12 8.85
N CYS A 753 -26.75 -9.87 8.42
CA CYS A 753 -25.68 -8.89 8.30
C CYS A 753 -26.24 -7.47 8.28
N GLY A 754 -25.68 -6.57 9.07
CA GLY A 754 -26.06 -5.15 9.10
C GLY A 754 -25.90 -4.46 7.74
N ALA A 755 -24.85 -4.77 7.01
CA ALA A 755 -24.61 -4.24 5.67
C ALA A 755 -25.73 -4.61 4.68
N LEU A 756 -26.37 -5.78 4.83
CA LEU A 756 -27.51 -6.19 4.01
C LEU A 756 -28.73 -5.28 4.23
N ALA A 757 -28.97 -4.89 5.49
CA ALA A 757 -30.08 -3.99 5.81
C ALA A 757 -29.85 -2.59 5.24
N ILE A 758 -28.61 -2.05 5.33
CA ILE A 758 -28.24 -0.76 4.72
C ILE A 758 -28.43 -0.81 3.20
N PHE A 759 -27.91 -1.86 2.56
CA PHE A 759 -28.01 -2.05 1.11
C PHE A 759 -29.48 -2.14 0.65
N THR A 760 -30.30 -2.95 1.32
CA THR A 760 -31.72 -3.11 0.99
C THR A 760 -32.48 -1.79 1.17
N SER A 761 -32.23 -1.05 2.26
CA SER A 761 -32.82 0.26 2.50
C SER A 761 -32.48 1.28 1.42
N CYS A 762 -31.22 1.27 0.97
CA CYS A 762 -30.76 2.11 -0.13
C CYS A 762 -31.46 1.74 -1.46
N LEU A 763 -31.67 0.46 -1.75
CA LEU A 763 -32.42 0.01 -2.93
C LEU A 763 -33.88 0.45 -2.88
N LEU A 764 -34.52 0.41 -1.73
CA LEU A 764 -35.89 0.91 -1.55
C LEU A 764 -35.95 2.44 -1.82
N HIS A 765 -34.97 3.19 -1.34
CA HIS A 765 -34.86 4.61 -1.62
C HIS A 765 -34.61 4.90 -3.11
N LEU A 766 -33.74 4.14 -3.76
CA LEU A 766 -33.49 4.21 -5.20
C LEU A 766 -34.78 3.94 -6.02
N TYR A 767 -35.57 2.93 -5.61
CA TYR A 767 -36.87 2.66 -6.22
C TYR A 767 -37.80 3.89 -6.12
N ARG A 768 -37.81 4.58 -4.99
CA ARG A 768 -38.56 5.82 -4.82
C ARG A 768 -38.14 6.90 -5.80
N VAL A 769 -36.80 7.12 -5.95
CA VAL A 769 -36.26 8.10 -6.90
C VAL A 769 -36.64 7.77 -8.34
N LEU A 770 -36.52 6.49 -8.73
CA LEU A 770 -36.93 6.04 -10.08
C LEU A 770 -38.40 6.28 -10.33
N ARG A 771 -39.25 6.01 -9.34
CA ARG A 771 -40.69 6.25 -9.44
C ARG A 771 -41.02 7.73 -9.59
N LEU A 772 -40.34 8.63 -8.84
CA LEU A 772 -40.48 10.08 -9.00
C LEU A 772 -40.04 10.56 -10.40
N GLN A 773 -38.92 10.01 -10.91
CA GLN A 773 -38.43 10.34 -12.24
C GLN A 773 -39.42 9.91 -13.35
N MET A 774 -40.03 8.73 -13.21
CA MET A 774 -41.03 8.25 -14.16
C MET A 774 -42.30 9.10 -14.11
N THR A 775 -42.73 9.48 -12.89
CA THR A 775 -43.90 10.35 -12.69
C THR A 775 -43.71 11.75 -13.28
N GLU A 776 -42.53 12.40 -13.01
CA GLU A 776 -42.17 13.69 -13.56
C GLU A 776 -42.25 13.66 -15.09
N ARG A 777 -41.68 12.62 -15.70
CA ARG A 777 -41.67 12.45 -17.14
C ARG A 777 -43.05 12.26 -17.72
N SER A 778 -43.89 11.43 -17.09
CA SER A 778 -45.24 11.13 -17.51
C SER A 778 -46.14 12.36 -17.45
N LEU A 779 -46.08 13.16 -16.36
CA LEU A 779 -46.76 14.41 -16.20
C LEU A 779 -46.31 15.48 -17.22
N GLY A 780 -44.99 15.58 -17.46
CA GLY A 780 -44.40 16.47 -18.45
C GLY A 780 -44.90 16.15 -19.87
N HIS A 781 -45.01 14.87 -20.22
CA HIS A 781 -45.55 14.44 -21.53
C HIS A 781 -47.02 14.77 -21.68
N MET A 782 -47.81 14.54 -20.62
CA MET A 782 -49.27 14.86 -20.63
C MET A 782 -49.50 16.37 -20.79
N LEU A 783 -48.73 17.24 -20.11
CA LEU A 783 -48.83 18.69 -20.22
C LEU A 783 -48.40 19.20 -21.62
N ASN A 784 -47.41 18.59 -22.24
CA ASN A 784 -46.99 18.95 -23.59
C ASN A 784 -47.98 18.53 -24.68
N LEU A 785 -48.82 17.53 -24.44
CA LEU A 785 -49.88 17.09 -25.35
C LEU A 785 -51.18 17.94 -25.20
N ALA A 786 -51.38 18.59 -24.08
CA ALA A 786 -52.56 19.40 -23.78
C ALA A 786 -52.72 20.67 -24.68
N PRO A 787 -51.68 21.42 -25.08
CA PRO A 787 -51.83 22.59 -25.92
C PRO A 787 -52.24 22.30 -27.37
N ASN A 788 -51.91 21.11 -27.90
CA ASN A 788 -52.29 20.77 -29.26
C ASN A 788 -53.80 20.46 -29.46
N LYS A 789 -54.55 20.09 -28.43
CA LYS A 789 -55.99 19.91 -28.52
C LYS A 789 -56.74 21.27 -28.50
N ARG A 790 -56.19 22.35 -27.93
CA ARG A 790 -56.78 23.70 -27.97
C ARG A 790 -56.57 24.42 -29.29
N LYS A 791 -55.54 24.10 -30.06
CA LYS A 791 -55.29 24.72 -31.38
C LYS A 791 -56.14 24.11 -32.52
N VAL A 792 -56.65 22.90 -32.35
CA VAL A 792 -57.45 22.21 -33.39
C VAL A 792 -58.94 22.59 -33.32
N THR A 793 -59.41 23.22 -32.21
CA THR A 793 -60.84 23.66 -32.05
C THR A 793 -61.06 25.15 -32.24
N ALA A 794 -60.07 25.92 -32.74
CA ALA A 794 -60.16 27.39 -32.89
C ALA A 794 -60.41 27.90 -34.34
N ASN A 795 -60.76 27.00 -35.28
CA ASN A 795 -61.18 27.48 -36.65
C ASN A 795 -62.53 26.91 -37.03
N GLY A 796 -63.57 27.66 -36.78
CA GLY A 796 -64.91 27.36 -37.27
C GLY A 796 -65.98 28.11 -36.50
N ALA A 797 -66.31 29.36 -36.91
CA ALA A 797 -67.49 30.13 -36.46
C ALA A 797 -68.68 29.71 -37.27
N PRO A 798 -69.98 30.23 -37.05
CA PRO A 798 -70.43 31.32 -36.23
C PRO A 798 -71.73 31.10 -35.44
N GLU A 799 -72.03 32.07 -34.54
CA GLU A 799 -73.28 32.62 -34.01
C GLU A 799 -74.52 31.76 -33.78
N ALA A 800 -74.98 31.76 -32.48
CA ALA A 800 -76.34 32.13 -32.08
C ALA A 800 -76.50 32.12 -30.57
N GLU A 801 -77.18 33.11 -30.05
CA GLU A 801 -77.49 33.49 -28.71
C GLU A 801 -78.50 32.57 -27.96
N PRO A 802 -78.94 32.88 -26.74
CA PRO A 802 -78.63 32.15 -25.50
C PRO A 802 -79.88 31.43 -24.90
N GLN A 803 -79.67 30.41 -24.17
CA GLN A 803 -80.65 29.99 -23.16
C GLN A 803 -80.05 29.30 -21.96
N SER A 804 -80.52 29.77 -20.84
CA SER A 804 -80.33 29.34 -19.50
C SER A 804 -80.47 27.81 -19.24
N GLY A 805 -79.66 27.31 -18.34
CA GLY A 805 -80.07 26.18 -17.58
C GLY A 805 -79.05 25.13 -17.24
N THR A 806 -78.84 25.03 -15.94
CA THR A 806 -78.30 23.85 -15.21
C THR A 806 -76.92 23.29 -15.43
N SER A 807 -76.16 23.31 -14.36
CA SER A 807 -74.87 22.68 -14.16
C SER A 807 -74.87 21.18 -14.52
N PRO A 808 -73.78 20.69 -15.12
CA PRO A 808 -73.34 19.33 -14.83
C PRO A 808 -71.97 19.35 -14.13
N ARG A 809 -71.97 18.71 -12.98
CA ARG A 809 -70.74 18.22 -12.31
C ARG A 809 -69.96 17.36 -13.25
N GLY A 810 -68.66 17.61 -13.35
CA GLY A 810 -67.74 16.74 -14.08
C GLY A 810 -66.51 17.49 -14.59
N GLY A 811 -65.91 18.36 -13.77
CA GLY A 811 -64.58 18.93 -14.09
C GLY A 811 -63.52 17.84 -13.92
N ALA A 812 -63.01 17.35 -15.05
CA ALA A 812 -61.72 16.64 -15.02
C ALA A 812 -60.70 17.52 -14.29
N PRO A 813 -59.89 17.02 -13.35
CA PRO A 813 -58.91 17.81 -12.63
C PRO A 813 -57.91 18.35 -13.67
N LEU A 814 -57.87 19.66 -13.81
CA LEU A 814 -56.81 20.38 -14.51
C LEU A 814 -55.51 19.94 -13.93
N LEU A 815 -54.73 19.16 -14.66
CA LEU A 815 -53.37 18.88 -14.37
C LEU A 815 -52.64 20.21 -14.21
N SER A 816 -52.49 20.67 -12.94
CA SER A 816 -51.88 21.99 -12.68
C SER A 816 -50.37 21.88 -12.87
N GLU A 817 -49.75 22.90 -13.48
CA GLU A 817 -48.28 23.05 -13.53
C GLU A 817 -47.69 22.96 -12.15
N GLY A 818 -48.46 23.28 -11.07
CA GLY A 818 -48.07 23.13 -9.69
C GLY A 818 -47.78 21.69 -9.27
N ALA A 819 -48.54 20.71 -9.76
CA ALA A 819 -48.31 19.30 -9.44
C ALA A 819 -47.02 18.76 -10.09
N LEU A 820 -46.69 19.19 -11.32
CA LEU A 820 -45.43 18.86 -11.96
C LEU A 820 -44.26 19.48 -11.22
N GLN A 821 -44.39 20.73 -10.76
CA GLN A 821 -43.34 21.42 -10.01
C GLN A 821 -43.10 20.77 -8.64
N GLU A 822 -44.13 20.37 -7.96
CA GLU A 822 -44.02 19.64 -6.67
C GLU A 822 -43.27 18.32 -6.83
N VAL A 823 -43.62 17.51 -7.83
CA VAL A 823 -42.90 16.27 -8.15
C VAL A 823 -41.45 16.53 -8.54
N ARG A 824 -41.19 17.61 -9.27
CA ARG A 824 -39.80 17.98 -9.64
C ARG A 824 -38.98 18.42 -8.44
N ASP A 825 -39.57 19.19 -7.51
CA ASP A 825 -38.90 19.62 -6.29
C ASP A 825 -38.59 18.43 -5.39
N ASP A 826 -39.53 17.49 -5.21
CA ASP A 826 -39.31 16.25 -4.47
C ASP A 826 -38.24 15.39 -5.12
N LEU A 827 -38.23 15.27 -6.46
CA LEU A 827 -37.20 14.54 -7.19
C LEU A 827 -35.80 15.15 -6.97
N GLN A 828 -35.65 16.49 -7.00
CA GLN A 828 -34.36 17.14 -6.76
C GLN A 828 -33.87 16.95 -5.32
N LEU A 829 -34.78 16.96 -4.32
CA LEU A 829 -34.46 16.65 -2.94
C LEU A 829 -33.89 15.23 -2.84
N HIS A 830 -34.61 14.23 -3.35
CA HIS A 830 -34.18 12.83 -3.28
C HIS A 830 -32.92 12.55 -4.08
N LEU A 831 -32.74 13.18 -5.24
CA LEU A 831 -31.50 13.09 -6.03
C LEU A 831 -30.28 13.63 -5.27
N SER A 832 -30.43 14.73 -4.50
CA SER A 832 -29.33 15.28 -3.70
C SER A 832 -29.01 14.47 -2.45
N LEU A 833 -29.99 13.74 -1.89
CA LEU A 833 -29.76 12.81 -0.76
C LEU A 833 -29.12 11.49 -1.21
N MET A 834 -29.43 11.02 -2.43
CA MET A 834 -29.03 9.70 -2.88
C MET A 834 -27.50 9.44 -2.82
N PRO A 835 -26.59 10.36 -3.22
CA PRO A 835 -25.16 10.17 -3.07
C PRO A 835 -24.72 9.97 -1.61
N LEU A 836 -25.33 10.69 -0.65
CA LEU A 836 -25.04 10.55 0.78
C LEU A 836 -25.51 9.19 1.31
N LEU A 837 -26.64 8.65 0.79
CA LEU A 837 -27.14 7.35 1.17
C LEU A 837 -26.33 6.18 0.56
N ILE A 838 -25.68 6.41 -0.58
CA ILE A 838 -24.78 5.43 -1.22
C ILE A 838 -23.46 5.28 -0.45
N LEU A 839 -22.94 6.33 0.19
CA LEU A 839 -21.64 6.27 0.88
C LEU A 839 -21.59 5.19 1.99
N PRO A 840 -22.56 5.05 2.92
CA PRO A 840 -22.54 3.96 3.90
C PRO A 840 -22.62 2.57 3.27
N VAL A 841 -23.32 2.43 2.13
CA VAL A 841 -23.37 1.17 1.37
C VAL A 841 -21.99 0.83 0.84
N MET A 842 -21.26 1.79 0.28
CA MET A 842 -19.91 1.59 -0.22
C MET A 842 -18.94 1.20 0.90
N LEU A 843 -19.02 1.85 2.06
CA LEU A 843 -18.18 1.57 3.22
C LEU A 843 -18.47 0.17 3.81
N SER A 844 -19.74 -0.26 3.83
CA SER A 844 -20.15 -1.57 4.36
C SER A 844 -20.06 -2.70 3.34
N ALA A 845 -19.78 -2.41 2.06
CA ALA A 845 -19.73 -3.41 0.99
C ALA A 845 -18.75 -4.57 1.26
N PRO A 846 -17.53 -4.38 1.83
CA PRO A 846 -16.66 -5.50 2.16
C PRO A 846 -17.27 -6.49 3.15
N SER A 847 -17.97 -6.02 4.16
CA SER A 847 -18.69 -6.87 5.12
C SER A 847 -19.82 -7.66 4.45
N LEU A 848 -20.55 -7.02 3.53
CA LEU A 848 -21.62 -7.68 2.75
C LEU A 848 -21.05 -8.77 1.84
N ILE A 849 -19.97 -8.50 1.14
CA ILE A 849 -19.29 -9.45 0.25
C ILE A 849 -18.74 -10.62 1.07
N HIS A 850 -18.09 -10.33 2.20
CA HIS A 850 -17.57 -11.36 3.10
C HIS A 850 -18.70 -12.28 3.60
N TRP A 851 -19.79 -11.72 4.08
CA TRP A 851 -20.97 -12.47 4.53
C TRP A 851 -21.54 -13.35 3.41
N SER A 852 -21.77 -12.79 2.22
CA SER A 852 -22.36 -13.52 1.09
C SER A 852 -21.51 -14.72 0.63
N ARG A 853 -20.17 -14.59 0.64
CA ARG A 853 -19.23 -15.69 0.31
C ARG A 853 -19.23 -16.79 1.37
N ASN A 854 -19.49 -16.45 2.63
CA ASN A 854 -19.45 -17.38 3.75
C ASN A 854 -20.83 -17.94 4.17
N LEU A 855 -21.90 -17.64 3.44
CA LEU A 855 -23.27 -18.05 3.74
C LEU A 855 -23.43 -19.57 3.95
N ARG A 856 -22.66 -20.39 3.24
CA ARG A 856 -22.66 -21.85 3.37
C ARG A 856 -22.09 -22.36 4.71
N PHE A 857 -21.34 -21.52 5.42
CA PHE A 857 -20.70 -21.88 6.69
C PHE A 857 -21.36 -21.21 7.90
N SER A 858 -21.87 -20.00 7.72
CA SER A 858 -22.54 -19.21 8.74
C SER A 858 -23.61 -18.32 8.13
N THR A 859 -24.81 -18.37 8.68
CA THR A 859 -25.91 -17.49 8.24
C THR A 859 -25.75 -16.07 8.75
N ARG A 860 -25.10 -15.89 9.90
CA ARG A 860 -24.87 -14.59 10.54
C ARG A 860 -23.39 -14.18 10.37
N LEU A 861 -23.18 -12.90 10.10
CA LEU A 861 -21.86 -12.28 10.16
C LEU A 861 -21.49 -12.01 11.62
N ASP A 862 -20.39 -12.60 12.11
CA ASP A 862 -19.90 -12.43 13.47
C ASP A 862 -18.37 -12.37 13.49
N PRO A 863 -17.76 -11.25 13.97
CA PRO A 863 -18.41 -10.00 14.45
C PRO A 863 -18.90 -9.13 13.30
N ASP A 864 -20.00 -8.39 13.51
CA ASP A 864 -20.55 -7.45 12.53
C ASP A 864 -20.27 -6.00 12.96
N PRO A 865 -19.37 -5.27 12.25
CA PRO A 865 -19.03 -3.89 12.59
C PRO A 865 -20.18 -2.89 12.31
N TRP A 866 -21.15 -3.29 11.51
CA TRP A 866 -22.20 -2.41 11.01
C TRP A 866 -23.56 -2.60 11.68
N TRP A 867 -23.72 -3.58 12.56
CA TRP A 867 -25.05 -3.96 13.04
C TRP A 867 -25.81 -2.81 13.73
N LEU A 868 -25.15 -2.03 14.61
CA LEU A 868 -25.76 -0.91 15.31
C LEU A 868 -26.09 0.25 14.35
N HIS A 869 -25.13 0.63 13.53
CA HIS A 869 -25.27 1.68 12.52
C HIS A 869 -26.32 1.31 11.45
N SER A 870 -26.44 0.03 11.14
CA SER A 870 -27.42 -0.45 10.16
C SER A 870 -28.85 -0.24 10.62
N VAL A 871 -29.13 -0.46 11.89
CA VAL A 871 -30.47 -0.23 12.45
C VAL A 871 -30.83 1.26 12.37
N MET A 872 -29.89 2.14 12.75
CA MET A 872 -30.09 3.59 12.68
C MET A 872 -30.28 4.04 11.23
N LEU A 873 -29.34 3.69 10.35
CA LEU A 873 -29.38 4.11 8.95
C LEU A 873 -30.60 3.55 8.22
N ALA A 874 -30.96 2.28 8.41
CA ALA A 874 -32.12 1.70 7.78
C ALA A 874 -33.42 2.41 8.21
N SER A 875 -33.52 2.75 9.49
CA SER A 875 -34.66 3.54 10.02
C SER A 875 -34.71 4.94 9.38
N VAL A 876 -33.58 5.61 9.31
CA VAL A 876 -33.47 6.92 8.65
C VAL A 876 -33.83 6.84 7.18
N TYR A 877 -33.34 5.84 6.44
CA TYR A 877 -33.63 5.67 5.02
C TYR A 877 -35.13 5.45 4.78
N LEU A 878 -35.80 4.64 5.62
CA LEU A 878 -37.21 4.42 5.55
C LEU A 878 -38.03 5.69 5.82
N LEU A 879 -37.61 6.52 6.78
CA LEU A 879 -38.26 7.81 7.06
C LEU A 879 -38.10 8.77 5.89
N LEU A 880 -36.86 8.83 5.33
CA LEU A 880 -36.56 9.70 4.21
C LEU A 880 -37.24 9.30 2.89
N ILE A 881 -37.70 8.04 2.73
CA ILE A 881 -38.48 7.62 1.54
C ILE A 881 -39.74 8.47 1.39
N ASN A 882 -40.39 8.84 2.47
CA ASN A 882 -41.61 9.67 2.47
C ASN A 882 -41.32 11.18 2.60
N ALA A 883 -40.04 11.58 2.46
CA ALA A 883 -39.66 12.98 2.48
C ALA A 883 -40.28 13.74 1.28
N THR A 884 -40.86 14.92 1.57
CA THR A 884 -41.34 15.87 0.56
C THR A 884 -40.87 17.27 0.89
N VAL A 885 -40.67 18.08 -0.14
CA VAL A 885 -40.24 19.48 0.04
C VAL A 885 -41.28 20.27 0.83
N SER A 886 -42.58 20.01 0.60
CA SER A 886 -43.68 20.67 1.28
C SER A 886 -43.67 20.42 2.81
N LYS A 887 -43.44 19.20 3.25
CA LYS A 887 -43.29 18.87 4.69
C LYS A 887 -42.05 19.51 5.29
N LEU A 888 -40.93 19.44 4.57
CA LEU A 888 -39.65 19.97 5.03
C LEU A 888 -39.72 21.50 5.21
N SER A 889 -40.37 22.21 4.28
CA SER A 889 -40.49 23.68 4.33
C SER A 889 -41.27 24.20 5.52
N ILE A 890 -42.21 23.39 6.07
CA ILE A 890 -43.03 23.73 7.22
C ILE A 890 -42.35 23.36 8.55
N SER A 891 -41.33 22.50 8.54
CA SER A 891 -40.66 22.00 9.75
C SER A 891 -39.91 23.09 10.49
N ARG A 892 -40.21 23.24 11.80
CA ARG A 892 -39.53 24.20 12.70
C ARG A 892 -38.05 23.85 12.93
N LEU A 893 -37.66 22.63 12.66
CA LEU A 893 -36.28 22.16 12.85
C LEU A 893 -35.38 22.53 11.66
N LEU A 894 -35.94 22.80 10.48
CA LEU A 894 -35.15 23.06 9.25
C LEU A 894 -34.09 24.16 9.40
N PRO A 895 -34.35 25.33 10.08
CA PRO A 895 -33.30 26.36 10.26
C PRO A 895 -32.10 25.88 11.05
N VAL A 896 -32.30 25.02 12.05
CA VAL A 896 -31.23 24.43 12.85
C VAL A 896 -30.46 23.41 12.04
N ILE A 897 -31.15 22.46 11.41
CA ILE A 897 -30.57 21.36 10.66
C ILE A 897 -29.83 21.86 9.42
N SER A 898 -30.29 22.93 8.76
CA SER A 898 -29.57 23.51 7.62
C SER A 898 -28.18 24.06 7.97
N ARG A 899 -27.88 24.28 9.26
CA ARG A 899 -26.57 24.75 9.74
C ARG A 899 -25.62 23.62 10.10
N LEU A 900 -26.11 22.42 10.43
CA LEU A 900 -25.29 21.28 10.88
C LEU A 900 -24.29 20.75 9.86
N PRO A 901 -24.56 20.68 8.53
CA PRO A 901 -23.63 20.06 7.60
C PRO A 901 -22.27 20.75 7.51
N LEU A 902 -22.15 22.05 7.78
CA LEU A 902 -20.87 22.74 7.69
C LEU A 902 -19.92 22.39 8.84
N PRO A 903 -20.27 22.51 10.13
CA PRO A 903 -19.37 22.08 11.21
C PRO A 903 -19.04 20.59 11.14
N LEU A 904 -20.03 19.74 10.75
CA LEU A 904 -19.78 18.30 10.56
C LEU A 904 -18.87 18.01 9.36
N ALA A 905 -18.91 18.80 8.31
CA ALA A 905 -17.98 18.69 7.19
C ALA A 905 -16.54 19.04 7.62
N VAL A 906 -16.37 20.07 8.45
CA VAL A 906 -15.07 20.46 9.00
C VAL A 906 -14.52 19.38 9.93
N THR A 907 -15.31 18.89 10.88
CA THR A 907 -14.89 17.81 11.80
C THR A 907 -14.61 16.49 11.04
N MET A 908 -15.41 16.18 10.03
CA MET A 908 -15.17 15.03 9.16
C MET A 908 -13.83 15.15 8.43
N ALA A 909 -13.52 16.30 7.85
CA ALA A 909 -12.25 16.54 7.17
C ALA A 909 -11.06 16.42 8.12
N THR A 910 -11.22 16.79 9.41
CA THR A 910 -10.16 16.70 10.41
C THR A 910 -9.96 15.28 10.95
N PHE A 911 -11.04 14.55 11.24
CA PHE A 911 -10.97 13.28 11.99
C PHE A 911 -11.24 12.00 11.16
N SER A 912 -11.50 12.11 9.87
CA SER A 912 -11.80 10.95 9.02
C SER A 912 -10.86 10.79 7.83
N SER A 913 -9.83 11.62 7.72
CA SER A 913 -8.97 11.66 6.53
C SER A 913 -8.27 10.34 6.26
N LEU A 914 -7.95 9.55 7.27
CA LEU A 914 -7.34 8.23 7.17
C LEU A 914 -8.23 7.09 7.71
N HIS A 915 -9.23 7.43 8.55
CA HIS A 915 -10.14 6.47 9.18
C HIS A 915 -11.54 6.52 8.52
N LEU A 916 -11.65 5.97 7.33
CA LEU A 916 -12.83 6.07 6.47
C LEU A 916 -14.13 5.55 7.11
N TYR A 917 -14.06 4.58 8.03
CA TYR A 917 -15.24 4.10 8.74
C TYR A 917 -15.96 5.20 9.54
N ARG A 918 -15.24 6.24 9.99
CA ARG A 918 -15.82 7.39 10.72
C ARG A 918 -16.77 8.24 9.86
N LEU A 919 -16.67 8.17 8.52
CA LEU A 919 -17.59 8.87 7.61
C LEU A 919 -19.07 8.51 7.91
N ALA A 920 -19.34 7.25 8.22
CA ALA A 920 -20.70 6.81 8.55
C ALA A 920 -21.26 7.54 9.77
N TYR A 921 -20.44 7.76 10.81
CA TYR A 921 -20.86 8.44 12.04
C TYR A 921 -21.23 9.91 11.80
N PHE A 922 -20.44 10.61 10.97
CA PHE A 922 -20.74 11.99 10.60
C PHE A 922 -21.97 12.10 9.70
N LEU A 923 -22.18 11.12 8.80
CA LEU A 923 -23.37 11.07 7.97
C LEU A 923 -24.61 10.80 8.82
N GLU A 924 -24.56 9.91 9.80
CA GLU A 924 -25.64 9.68 10.77
C GLU A 924 -25.99 10.96 11.52
N ALA A 925 -24.97 11.73 11.98
CA ALA A 925 -25.16 12.98 12.70
C ALA A 925 -25.90 14.07 11.89
N VAL A 926 -25.90 13.97 10.54
CA VAL A 926 -26.70 14.86 9.67
C VAL A 926 -28.05 14.23 9.32
N LEU A 927 -28.05 12.96 8.92
CA LEU A 927 -29.24 12.30 8.38
C LEU A 927 -30.28 12.00 9.45
N VAL A 928 -29.88 11.68 10.68
CA VAL A 928 -30.82 11.42 11.79
C VAL A 928 -31.64 12.68 12.13
N PRO A 929 -31.05 13.86 12.42
CA PRO A 929 -31.84 15.09 12.64
C PRO A 929 -32.70 15.47 11.43
N LEU A 930 -32.18 15.24 10.19
CA LEU A 930 -32.95 15.50 8.98
C LEU A 930 -34.21 14.62 8.91
N ALA A 931 -34.10 13.33 9.27
CA ALA A 931 -35.27 12.43 9.32
C ALA A 931 -36.32 12.87 10.35
N PHE A 932 -35.89 13.44 11.47
CA PHE A 932 -36.80 14.01 12.48
C PHE A 932 -37.65 15.17 11.96
N CYS A 933 -37.20 15.93 10.94
CA CYS A 933 -38.00 16.97 10.29
C CYS A 933 -39.29 16.43 9.63
N PHE A 934 -39.38 15.14 9.37
CA PHE A 934 -40.53 14.52 8.73
C PHE A 934 -41.45 13.83 9.71
N ILE A 935 -41.04 13.73 10.98
CA ILE A 935 -41.85 13.18 12.08
C ILE A 935 -42.53 14.34 12.83
N PHE A 936 -41.79 15.38 13.12
CA PHE A 936 -42.23 16.59 13.83
C PHE A 936 -42.34 17.78 12.87
#